data_5a1ecd0f049678e12d1fab42c84c016e
#
_entry.id   5a1ecd0f049678e12d1fab42c84c016e
#
_cell.length_a   1.000
_cell.length_b   1.000
_cell.length_c   1.000
_cell.angle_alpha   90.00
_cell.angle_beta   90.00
_cell.angle_gamma   90.00
#
_symmetry.space_group_name_H-M   'P 1'
#
loop_
_entity.id
_entity.type
_entity.pdbx_description
1 polymer ?
#
loop_
_entity_poly.entity_id
_entity_poly.type
_entity_poly.pdbx_seq_one_letter_code
_entity_poly.pdbx_strand_id
1 'polypeptide(L)'
;VLGALGSDALPWSRTVDAGAFAAATRPDAPQVAVVDTRAQFTVGDAPITRLVDVPKAFGSWVGLGADPKGRIYAGAQEGGLYRVTPAAELGDLSTIERVPVQLGGALGMLWHRDALYAVVNGKESGLYRLTDTDRDDVLDRVELLRAFEGAGEHGPHSVLLAPDGVHLLVVAGNHTKLPQLARSRVPTNWAEDRLQPRLDDPHKYWEGISPPGGWVCQCDVDGAEFELIATGFRNPYDAVTLPTGEVVVYDADMEWDMGLPWYRPTRLRALVSGVDYGWRIGSAKWPTDYPEVLPPLLDLGPGSPTGMVVHDGPQPALLALDWTFGTLYRDGRPWLVGAPFALTDAVVVGGATYVATGGRGLPSSLVRLPFGDASGLAGAGPRALWGGRDEWAATEARTPAAILASVPARAGGSGFAQRLPGVRARIALERLPVAGGRAAALAVEPKAPERSFAGLLALARQGAVADLQPLLDALGRFAFAELSRDEKIAWLRGHALALLRQGPANESQRALVAARLLPLFPAGDERLDQELAELLAHVRAPGLLAKALPMLATMRPSKAPAWAQVGKQADVYGTQYSGVIDAMAAAMPPIGQLAVADALRTVADGWTLAQRETYFRFLGAARKQKGGSSYDGFLKRMIDAAWTTCAPEEQQALAAVVAEAKAEPPRFVATAPKGPGRDWQLADADALLADGLQGADLRSGRNLFHATSCASCHYFAGEGGNHGPDLTSLGNKFSARDVLEAILEPSKVVSDQYSGQVVTKKDGSTLFGHAVKTFHGDVE
;
A
#
# COMPACT_ATOMS: atom_id res chain seq x y z
N VAL A 1 -15.48 -2.66 -23.83
CA VAL A 1 -14.12 -3.03 -24.26
C VAL A 1 -14.09 -4.44 -24.80
N LEU A 2 -14.75 -5.44 -24.16
CA LEU A 2 -14.88 -6.79 -24.72
C LEU A 2 -15.64 -6.83 -26.06
N GLY A 3 -16.51 -5.86 -26.34
CA GLY A 3 -17.20 -5.73 -27.62
C GLY A 3 -16.38 -5.08 -28.75
N ALA A 4 -15.24 -4.46 -28.43
CA ALA A 4 -14.34 -3.85 -29.41
C ALA A 4 -13.20 -4.80 -29.82
N LEU A 5 -12.94 -5.84 -29.02
CA LEU A 5 -12.01 -6.91 -29.35
C LEU A 5 -12.81 -8.07 -29.94
N GLY A 6 -13.30 -7.90 -31.19
CA GLY A 6 -13.94 -8.98 -31.91
C GLY A 6 -13.04 -10.21 -31.93
N SER A 7 -13.60 -11.38 -31.66
CA SER A 7 -12.91 -12.68 -31.64
C SER A 7 -12.16 -13.01 -32.94
N ASP A 8 -12.43 -12.30 -34.01
CA ASP A 8 -11.89 -12.56 -35.33
C ASP A 8 -10.65 -11.72 -35.69
N ALA A 9 -10.21 -10.80 -34.82
CA ALA A 9 -9.15 -9.84 -35.14
C ALA A 9 -7.75 -10.28 -34.74
N LEU A 10 -7.60 -11.39 -34.02
CA LEU A 10 -6.31 -11.83 -33.52
C LEU A 10 -6.00 -13.24 -34.01
N PRO A 11 -5.16 -13.40 -35.04
CA PRO A 11 -4.57 -14.69 -35.33
C PRO A 11 -3.65 -15.05 -34.16
N TRP A 12 -4.24 -15.61 -33.11
CA TRP A 12 -3.49 -16.21 -31.99
C TRP A 12 -2.76 -17.42 -32.58
N SER A 13 -1.57 -17.08 -33.08
CA SER A 13 -0.48 -17.91 -32.97
C SER A 13 -0.48 -19.36 -32.77
N ARG A 14 0.39 -19.95 -33.25
CA ARG A 14 0.78 -21.33 -32.96
C ARG A 14 1.16 -21.45 -31.49
N THR A 15 0.25 -21.97 -30.70
CA THR A 15 0.57 -22.59 -29.43
C THR A 15 1.65 -23.64 -29.74
N VAL A 16 2.81 -23.52 -29.10
CA VAL A 16 3.78 -24.61 -29.14
C VAL A 16 3.11 -25.80 -28.50
N ASP A 17 2.98 -26.90 -29.26
CA ASP A 17 2.47 -28.15 -28.71
C ASP A 17 3.42 -28.62 -27.59
N ALA A 18 2.98 -28.50 -26.34
CA ALA A 18 3.74 -28.94 -25.18
C ALA A 18 4.07 -30.45 -25.25
N GLY A 19 3.27 -31.24 -25.95
CA GLY A 19 3.53 -32.67 -26.20
C GLY A 19 4.67 -32.91 -27.20
N ALA A 20 4.73 -32.12 -28.27
CA ALA A 20 5.85 -32.20 -29.23
C ALA A 20 7.16 -31.70 -28.61
N PHE A 21 7.07 -30.75 -27.70
CA PHE A 21 8.20 -30.22 -26.95
C PHE A 21 8.75 -31.24 -25.92
N ALA A 22 7.89 -31.93 -25.18
CA ALA A 22 8.30 -32.95 -24.20
C ALA A 22 9.01 -34.16 -24.87
N ALA A 23 8.68 -34.46 -26.11
CA ALA A 23 9.31 -35.55 -26.85
C ALA A 23 10.72 -35.23 -27.39
N ALA A 24 11.08 -33.94 -27.47
CA ALA A 24 12.37 -33.49 -28.04
C ALA A 24 13.46 -33.23 -26.98
N THR A 25 13.12 -33.25 -25.69
CA THR A 25 14.04 -32.85 -24.62
C THR A 25 14.71 -34.08 -23.95
N ARG A 26 16.04 -34.05 -23.88
CA ARG A 26 16.77 -34.93 -22.93
C ARG A 26 16.41 -34.49 -21.52
N PRO A 27 16.30 -35.39 -20.52
CA PRO A 27 15.96 -35.03 -19.15
C PRO A 27 16.85 -33.93 -18.54
N ASP A 28 18.04 -33.74 -19.04
CA ASP A 28 19.08 -32.84 -18.51
C ASP A 28 19.32 -31.61 -19.40
N ALA A 29 18.57 -31.43 -20.49
CA ALA A 29 18.73 -30.26 -21.35
C ALA A 29 17.80 -29.09 -20.92
N PRO A 30 18.26 -27.81 -21.00
CA PRO A 30 17.39 -26.67 -20.80
C PRO A 30 16.18 -26.77 -21.70
N GLN A 31 14.99 -26.60 -21.14
CA GLN A 31 13.76 -26.60 -21.96
C GLN A 31 13.70 -25.29 -22.76
N VAL A 32 13.61 -25.40 -24.09
CA VAL A 32 13.53 -24.26 -24.99
C VAL A 32 12.17 -24.23 -25.68
N ALA A 33 11.48 -23.10 -25.57
CA ALA A 33 10.27 -22.83 -26.33
C ALA A 33 10.51 -21.65 -27.26
N VAL A 34 10.04 -21.75 -28.52
CA VAL A 34 10.12 -20.68 -29.51
C VAL A 34 8.73 -20.15 -29.79
N VAL A 35 8.54 -18.84 -29.67
CA VAL A 35 7.22 -18.20 -29.76
C VAL A 35 7.20 -17.12 -30.84
N ASP A 36 6.11 -17.07 -31.60
CA ASP A 36 5.91 -16.07 -32.66
C ASP A 36 5.63 -14.68 -32.05
N THR A 37 6.39 -13.68 -32.50
CA THR A 37 6.35 -12.30 -31.97
C THR A 37 5.42 -11.36 -32.76
N ARG A 38 4.65 -11.87 -33.73
CA ARG A 38 3.89 -11.02 -34.69
C ARG A 38 2.61 -10.45 -34.12
N ALA A 39 2.13 -10.92 -32.99
CA ALA A 39 0.87 -10.43 -32.42
C ALA A 39 1.01 -8.98 -31.93
N GLN A 40 0.29 -8.07 -32.59
CA GLN A 40 0.12 -6.70 -32.10
C GLN A 40 -1.30 -6.51 -31.58
N PHE A 41 -1.46 -5.79 -30.49
CA PHE A 41 -2.76 -5.41 -29.95
C PHE A 41 -2.70 -4.00 -29.35
N THR A 42 -3.86 -3.39 -29.22
CA THR A 42 -3.99 -2.04 -28.68
C THR A 42 -4.55 -2.11 -27.27
N VAL A 43 -3.91 -1.42 -26.35
CA VAL A 43 -4.44 -1.15 -25.02
C VAL A 43 -4.69 0.36 -24.95
N GLY A 44 -5.96 0.73 -24.82
CA GLY A 44 -6.34 2.12 -25.07
C GLY A 44 -6.03 2.51 -26.53
N ASP A 45 -5.43 3.67 -26.73
CA ASP A 45 -5.04 4.18 -28.05
C ASP A 45 -3.60 3.85 -28.44
N ALA A 46 -2.83 3.18 -27.57
CA ALA A 46 -1.43 2.88 -27.82
C ALA A 46 -1.25 1.47 -28.38
N PRO A 47 -0.55 1.33 -29.52
CA PRO A 47 -0.17 0.02 -30.03
C PRO A 47 0.87 -0.60 -29.12
N ILE A 48 0.61 -1.79 -28.61
CA ILE A 48 1.60 -2.60 -27.89
C ILE A 48 1.84 -3.90 -28.64
N THR A 49 3.09 -4.37 -28.56
CA THR A 49 3.47 -5.61 -29.20
C THR A 49 3.57 -6.71 -28.17
N ARG A 50 2.74 -7.73 -28.29
CA ARG A 50 2.90 -8.95 -27.54
C ARG A 50 4.01 -9.77 -28.18
N LEU A 51 5.07 -10.05 -27.43
CA LEU A 51 6.21 -10.83 -27.91
C LEU A 51 6.01 -12.31 -27.64
N VAL A 52 5.51 -12.64 -26.45
CA VAL A 52 5.47 -13.99 -25.92
C VAL A 52 4.18 -14.20 -25.17
N ASP A 53 3.44 -15.25 -25.52
CA ASP A 53 2.46 -15.88 -24.63
C ASP A 53 3.17 -17.02 -23.90
N VAL A 54 3.27 -16.90 -22.60
CA VAL A 54 4.00 -17.84 -21.78
C VAL A 54 3.24 -19.16 -21.71
N PRO A 55 3.86 -20.31 -22.08
CA PRO A 55 3.21 -21.60 -21.95
C PRO A 55 2.75 -21.84 -20.51
N LYS A 56 1.52 -22.35 -20.32
CA LYS A 56 0.94 -22.60 -18.98
C LYS A 56 1.85 -23.43 -18.07
N ALA A 57 2.65 -24.35 -18.66
CA ALA A 57 3.62 -25.16 -17.93
C ALA A 57 4.77 -24.35 -17.32
N PHE A 58 5.00 -23.11 -17.76
CA PHE A 58 6.04 -22.21 -17.25
C PHE A 58 5.54 -21.30 -16.12
N GLY A 59 4.31 -21.50 -15.68
CA GLY A 59 3.72 -20.81 -14.54
C GLY A 59 3.32 -19.37 -14.83
N SER A 60 3.06 -18.64 -13.76
CA SER A 60 2.66 -17.24 -13.80
C SER A 60 3.84 -16.34 -13.42
N TRP A 61 4.29 -15.50 -14.36
CA TRP A 61 5.47 -14.67 -14.19
C TRP A 61 5.17 -13.43 -13.35
N VAL A 62 6.05 -13.14 -12.40
CA VAL A 62 5.84 -12.08 -11.40
C VAL A 62 7.04 -11.15 -11.22
N GLY A 63 8.21 -11.50 -11.72
CA GLY A 63 9.41 -10.68 -11.63
C GLY A 63 10.23 -10.75 -12.91
N LEU A 64 10.88 -9.65 -13.28
CA LEU A 64 11.76 -9.53 -14.44
C LEU A 64 13.13 -8.98 -14.04
N GLY A 65 14.16 -9.44 -14.72
CA GLY A 65 15.52 -8.90 -14.65
C GLY A 65 16.18 -8.96 -16.02
N ALA A 66 17.25 -8.21 -16.24
CA ALA A 66 17.95 -8.23 -17.51
C ALA A 66 19.44 -8.45 -17.31
N ASP A 67 20.08 -9.18 -18.23
CA ASP A 67 21.52 -9.32 -18.27
C ASP A 67 22.18 -8.35 -19.29
N PRO A 68 23.51 -8.17 -19.22
CA PRO A 68 24.22 -7.31 -20.16
C PRO A 68 24.19 -7.79 -21.62
N LYS A 69 23.76 -9.02 -21.88
CA LYS A 69 23.62 -9.57 -23.23
C LYS A 69 22.26 -9.27 -23.85
N GLY A 70 21.39 -8.56 -23.13
CA GLY A 70 20.07 -8.18 -23.60
C GLY A 70 19.01 -9.27 -23.48
N ARG A 71 19.22 -10.26 -22.59
CA ARG A 71 18.23 -11.28 -22.27
C ARG A 71 17.47 -10.93 -21.02
N ILE A 72 16.22 -11.38 -20.94
CA ILE A 72 15.31 -11.11 -19.82
C ILE A 72 15.23 -12.39 -18.98
N TYR A 73 15.44 -12.26 -17.70
CA TYR A 73 15.13 -13.31 -16.73
C TYR A 73 13.74 -13.08 -16.18
N ALA A 74 12.93 -14.14 -16.11
CA ALA A 74 11.56 -14.09 -15.63
C ALA A 74 11.36 -15.12 -14.51
N GLY A 75 10.93 -14.65 -13.34
CA GLY A 75 10.58 -15.47 -12.19
C GLY A 75 9.11 -15.86 -12.23
N ALA A 76 8.79 -17.15 -12.13
CA ALA A 76 7.44 -17.62 -11.96
C ALA A 76 7.05 -17.63 -10.49
N GLN A 77 5.82 -17.26 -10.18
CA GLN A 77 5.29 -17.24 -8.81
C GLN A 77 5.37 -18.64 -8.16
N GLU A 78 4.93 -19.64 -8.90
CA GLU A 78 5.10 -21.05 -8.55
C GLU A 78 5.83 -21.71 -9.72
N GLY A 79 7.05 -22.15 -9.52
CA GLY A 79 7.78 -22.78 -10.60
C GLY A 79 9.25 -22.42 -10.63
N GLY A 80 9.77 -22.09 -11.79
CA GLY A 80 11.18 -21.89 -12.06
C GLY A 80 11.56 -20.46 -12.42
N LEU A 81 12.83 -20.35 -12.76
CA LEU A 81 13.42 -19.19 -13.40
C LEU A 81 13.55 -19.47 -14.89
N TYR A 82 13.19 -18.50 -15.72
CA TYR A 82 13.25 -18.58 -17.17
C TYR A 82 14.12 -17.48 -17.73
N ARG A 83 14.73 -17.73 -18.89
CA ARG A 83 15.52 -16.77 -19.63
C ARG A 83 14.88 -16.58 -20.99
N VAL A 84 14.56 -15.34 -21.34
CA VAL A 84 13.99 -14.97 -22.62
C VAL A 84 15.02 -14.19 -23.42
N THR A 85 15.27 -14.61 -24.66
CA THR A 85 16.00 -13.83 -25.65
C THR A 85 14.99 -13.17 -26.56
N PRO A 86 14.72 -11.86 -26.42
CA PRO A 86 13.79 -11.16 -27.28
C PRO A 86 14.26 -11.19 -28.73
N ALA A 87 13.32 -11.28 -29.65
CA ALA A 87 13.61 -11.14 -31.08
C ALA A 87 14.18 -9.75 -31.38
N ALA A 88 15.18 -9.69 -32.25
CA ALA A 88 15.80 -8.44 -32.65
C ALA A 88 14.81 -7.55 -33.42
N GLU A 89 13.98 -8.17 -34.28
CA GLU A 89 13.01 -7.48 -35.10
C GLU A 89 11.60 -8.02 -34.89
N LEU A 90 10.59 -7.17 -35.11
CA LEU A 90 9.19 -7.58 -35.10
C LEU A 90 8.95 -8.61 -36.24
N GLY A 91 8.50 -9.77 -35.87
CA GLY A 91 8.25 -10.87 -36.80
C GLY A 91 9.26 -12.02 -36.70
N ASP A 92 10.36 -11.80 -35.99
CA ASP A 92 11.30 -12.87 -35.63
C ASP A 92 10.83 -13.61 -34.38
N LEU A 93 11.48 -14.74 -34.09
CA LEU A 93 11.11 -15.58 -32.95
C LEU A 93 11.92 -15.22 -31.70
N SER A 94 11.22 -15.01 -30.59
CA SER A 94 11.84 -14.96 -29.26
C SER A 94 12.01 -16.38 -28.71
N THR A 95 13.04 -16.62 -27.92
CA THR A 95 13.25 -17.92 -27.28
C THR A 95 13.04 -17.82 -25.78
N ILE A 96 12.45 -18.85 -25.19
CA ILE A 96 12.33 -19.01 -23.73
C ILE A 96 13.07 -20.28 -23.33
N GLU A 97 13.96 -20.15 -22.36
CA GLU A 97 14.71 -21.27 -21.80
C GLU A 97 14.40 -21.37 -20.31
N ARG A 98 14.24 -22.57 -19.78
CA ARG A 98 14.23 -22.77 -18.35
C ARG A 98 15.66 -22.77 -17.81
N VAL A 99 15.95 -21.92 -16.86
CA VAL A 99 17.26 -21.94 -16.17
C VAL A 99 17.30 -23.19 -15.27
N PRO A 100 18.37 -24.03 -15.35
CA PRO A 100 18.41 -25.32 -14.67
C PRO A 100 18.71 -25.21 -13.16
N VAL A 101 18.07 -24.27 -12.48
CA VAL A 101 18.21 -24.03 -11.03
C VAL A 101 16.89 -24.28 -10.31
N GLN A 102 16.99 -24.67 -9.04
CA GLN A 102 15.83 -24.82 -8.16
C GLN A 102 15.58 -23.48 -7.45
N LEU A 103 14.86 -22.59 -8.11
CA LEU A 103 14.47 -21.29 -7.55
C LEU A 103 13.08 -20.94 -8.05
N GLY A 104 12.10 -20.83 -7.15
CA GLY A 104 10.75 -20.35 -7.42
C GLY A 104 10.44 -19.06 -6.67
N GLY A 105 9.48 -18.27 -7.17
CA GLY A 105 9.04 -17.06 -6.47
C GLY A 105 10.06 -15.91 -6.50
N ALA A 106 10.96 -15.86 -7.48
CA ALA A 106 11.84 -14.71 -7.70
C ALA A 106 11.01 -13.51 -8.17
N LEU A 107 10.90 -12.48 -7.33
CA LEU A 107 10.18 -11.23 -7.62
C LEU A 107 11.14 -10.15 -8.10
N GLY A 108 12.00 -9.64 -7.23
CA GLY A 108 13.01 -8.66 -7.62
C GLY A 108 14.27 -9.33 -8.13
N MET A 109 14.78 -8.90 -9.27
CA MET A 109 16.00 -9.44 -9.87
C MET A 109 16.94 -8.34 -10.34
N LEU A 110 18.23 -8.49 -10.05
CA LEU A 110 19.30 -7.57 -10.41
C LEU A 110 20.50 -8.32 -10.96
N TRP A 111 20.93 -8.01 -12.18
CA TRP A 111 22.22 -8.46 -12.68
C TRP A 111 23.34 -7.51 -12.24
N HIS A 112 24.31 -8.02 -11.51
CA HIS A 112 25.48 -7.24 -11.08
C HIS A 112 26.72 -8.14 -10.93
N ARG A 113 27.87 -7.68 -11.46
CA ARG A 113 29.17 -8.37 -11.39
C ARG A 113 29.13 -9.85 -11.80
N ASP A 114 28.57 -10.11 -12.97
CA ASP A 114 28.45 -11.47 -13.54
C ASP A 114 27.59 -12.44 -12.72
N ALA A 115 26.71 -11.93 -11.87
CA ALA A 115 25.75 -12.70 -11.09
C ALA A 115 24.36 -12.11 -11.19
N LEU A 116 23.35 -12.97 -11.10
CA LEU A 116 21.95 -12.57 -10.92
C LEU A 116 21.63 -12.63 -9.41
N TYR A 117 21.31 -11.49 -8.84
CA TYR A 117 20.73 -11.41 -7.49
C TYR A 117 19.21 -11.52 -7.60
N ALA A 118 18.59 -12.30 -6.72
CA ALA A 118 17.14 -12.47 -6.70
C ALA A 118 16.60 -12.39 -5.27
N VAL A 119 15.54 -11.64 -5.10
CA VAL A 119 14.69 -11.69 -3.90
C VAL A 119 13.58 -12.69 -4.14
N VAL A 120 13.56 -13.73 -3.31
CA VAL A 120 12.56 -14.81 -3.36
C VAL A 120 11.51 -14.58 -2.29
N ASN A 121 10.26 -14.73 -2.67
CA ASN A 121 9.09 -14.62 -1.80
C ASN A 121 8.31 -15.94 -1.82
N GLY A 122 8.36 -16.68 -0.73
CA GLY A 122 7.72 -17.99 -0.61
C GLY A 122 8.20 -18.74 0.62
N LYS A 123 8.23 -20.06 0.55
CA LYS A 123 8.69 -20.91 1.67
C LYS A 123 10.16 -20.67 2.06
N GLU A 124 10.96 -20.31 1.09
CA GLU A 124 12.40 -20.07 1.26
C GLU A 124 12.71 -18.60 0.96
N SER A 125 11.94 -17.69 1.59
CA SER A 125 12.13 -16.25 1.41
C SER A 125 13.55 -15.82 1.75
N GLY A 126 14.17 -15.03 0.87
CA GLY A 126 15.54 -14.59 1.08
C GLY A 126 16.12 -13.81 -0.09
N LEU A 127 17.33 -13.32 0.12
CA LEU A 127 18.20 -12.78 -0.92
C LEU A 127 19.14 -13.88 -1.40
N TYR A 128 19.14 -14.13 -2.70
CA TYR A 128 19.92 -15.16 -3.37
C TYR A 128 20.87 -14.56 -4.39
N ARG A 129 21.97 -15.27 -4.65
CA ARG A 129 22.92 -15.01 -5.73
C ARG A 129 23.02 -16.25 -6.63
N LEU A 130 22.87 -16.04 -7.94
CA LEU A 130 22.99 -17.07 -8.95
C LEU A 130 24.21 -16.76 -9.81
N THR A 131 25.04 -17.76 -10.07
CA THR A 131 26.28 -17.63 -10.85
C THR A 131 26.41 -18.76 -11.88
N ASP A 132 27.12 -18.47 -12.94
CA ASP A 132 27.61 -19.41 -13.94
C ASP A 132 29.03 -19.80 -13.52
N THR A 133 29.23 -21.03 -13.05
CA THR A 133 30.51 -21.44 -12.44
C THR A 133 31.50 -21.98 -13.45
N ASP A 134 31.06 -22.52 -14.57
CA ASP A 134 31.91 -23.11 -15.61
C ASP A 134 32.01 -22.24 -16.88
N ARG A 135 31.31 -21.13 -16.92
CA ARG A 135 31.29 -20.12 -17.99
C ARG A 135 30.72 -20.64 -19.31
N ASP A 136 29.74 -21.51 -19.22
CA ASP A 136 28.99 -22.00 -20.38
C ASP A 136 27.78 -21.16 -20.75
N ASP A 137 27.60 -20.02 -20.07
CA ASP A 137 26.48 -19.06 -20.21
C ASP A 137 25.15 -19.57 -19.60
N VAL A 138 25.22 -20.53 -18.68
CA VAL A 138 24.08 -21.03 -17.92
C VAL A 138 24.32 -20.81 -16.43
N LEU A 139 23.35 -20.21 -15.74
CA LEU A 139 23.41 -20.11 -14.28
C LEU A 139 23.17 -21.49 -13.67
N ASP A 140 24.16 -22.03 -12.99
CA ASP A 140 24.21 -23.40 -12.45
C ASP A 140 24.32 -23.47 -10.92
N ARG A 141 24.69 -22.37 -10.26
CA ARG A 141 24.86 -22.32 -8.82
C ARG A 141 23.90 -21.29 -8.20
N VAL A 142 23.17 -21.71 -7.16
CA VAL A 142 22.31 -20.89 -6.33
C VAL A 142 22.85 -20.81 -4.92
N GLU A 143 23.03 -19.61 -4.40
CA GLU A 143 23.52 -19.35 -3.05
C GLU A 143 22.53 -18.48 -2.29
N LEU A 144 22.06 -18.93 -1.12
CA LEU A 144 21.29 -18.14 -0.18
C LEU A 144 22.24 -17.22 0.59
N LEU A 145 22.16 -15.91 0.33
CA LEU A 145 22.95 -14.89 1.02
C LEU A 145 22.33 -14.52 2.36
N ARG A 146 20.99 -14.35 2.37
CA ARG A 146 20.26 -13.97 3.57
C ARG A 146 18.85 -14.54 3.55
N ALA A 147 18.50 -15.32 4.57
CA ALA A 147 17.12 -15.75 4.78
C ALA A 147 16.28 -14.63 5.41
N PHE A 148 15.01 -14.53 4.99
CA PHE A 148 14.04 -13.61 5.57
C PHE A 148 12.90 -14.36 6.24
N GLU A 149 12.47 -13.87 7.40
CA GLU A 149 11.29 -14.39 8.08
C GLU A 149 10.06 -13.60 7.62
N GLY A 150 9.25 -14.23 6.80
CA GLY A 150 8.04 -13.67 6.20
C GLY A 150 7.93 -13.97 4.71
N ALA A 151 6.72 -13.97 4.21
CA ALA A 151 6.40 -14.28 2.82
C ALA A 151 4.99 -13.78 2.48
N GLY A 152 4.52 -14.10 1.27
CA GLY A 152 3.17 -13.80 0.81
C GLY A 152 3.03 -12.41 0.22
N GLU A 153 1.82 -11.87 0.23
CA GLU A 153 1.48 -10.64 -0.49
C GLU A 153 2.31 -9.42 -0.07
N HIS A 154 2.76 -9.37 1.21
CA HIS A 154 3.64 -8.33 1.73
C HIS A 154 4.99 -8.89 2.18
N GLY A 155 5.46 -9.90 1.49
CA GLY A 155 6.76 -10.52 1.68
C GLY A 155 7.93 -9.62 1.24
N PRO A 156 9.11 -10.18 1.05
CA PRO A 156 10.21 -9.50 0.40
C PRO A 156 9.96 -9.41 -1.11
N HIS A 157 10.28 -8.27 -1.74
CA HIS A 157 9.84 -8.00 -3.10
C HIS A 157 10.94 -7.63 -4.08
N SER A 158 11.86 -6.72 -3.72
CA SER A 158 12.78 -6.15 -4.71
C SER A 158 14.22 -6.09 -4.21
N VAL A 159 15.15 -6.16 -5.16
CA VAL A 159 16.57 -5.87 -4.97
C VAL A 159 17.06 -4.99 -6.10
N LEU A 160 17.80 -3.93 -5.74
CA LEU A 160 18.39 -3.02 -6.70
C LEU A 160 19.80 -2.60 -6.25
N LEU A 161 20.59 -2.09 -7.18
CA LEU A 161 21.89 -1.53 -6.87
C LEU A 161 21.70 -0.17 -6.17
N ALA A 162 22.36 0.01 -5.03
CA ALA A 162 22.35 1.28 -4.34
C ALA A 162 23.03 2.38 -5.21
N PRO A 163 22.68 3.65 -5.01
CA PRO A 163 23.27 4.76 -5.80
C PRO A 163 24.80 4.88 -5.71
N ASP A 164 25.42 4.25 -4.72
CA ASP A 164 26.89 4.18 -4.59
C ASP A 164 27.54 3.19 -5.57
N GLY A 165 26.75 2.37 -6.25
CA GLY A 165 27.22 1.37 -7.21
C GLY A 165 27.94 0.17 -6.59
N VAL A 166 27.91 0.03 -5.26
CA VAL A 166 28.65 -1.01 -4.52
C VAL A 166 27.74 -1.91 -3.70
N HIS A 167 26.76 -1.34 -3.03
CA HIS A 167 25.84 -2.07 -2.13
C HIS A 167 24.54 -2.41 -2.84
N LEU A 168 23.81 -3.35 -2.24
CA LEU A 168 22.46 -3.72 -2.63
C LEU A 168 21.45 -3.01 -1.72
N LEU A 169 20.32 -2.58 -2.27
CA LEU A 169 19.12 -2.23 -1.51
C LEU A 169 18.12 -3.37 -1.64
N VAL A 170 17.60 -3.81 -0.51
CA VAL A 170 16.56 -4.85 -0.42
C VAL A 170 15.29 -4.23 0.12
N VAL A 171 14.16 -4.49 -0.55
CA VAL A 171 12.84 -3.94 -0.25
C VAL A 171 11.91 -5.04 0.20
N ALA A 172 11.23 -4.84 1.33
CA ALA A 172 10.29 -5.83 1.86
C ALA A 172 9.06 -5.20 2.50
N GLY A 173 7.91 -5.85 2.31
CA GLY A 173 6.64 -5.47 2.91
C GLY A 173 6.55 -5.83 4.40
N ASN A 174 5.48 -5.38 5.03
CA ASN A 174 5.30 -5.47 6.48
C ASN A 174 5.02 -6.89 7.02
N HIS A 175 4.87 -7.89 6.16
CA HIS A 175 4.85 -9.31 6.56
C HIS A 175 6.26 -9.90 6.69
N THR A 176 7.29 -9.14 6.34
CA THR A 176 8.69 -9.57 6.46
C THR A 176 9.30 -8.90 7.70
N LYS A 177 9.69 -9.70 8.68
CA LYS A 177 10.37 -9.19 9.85
C LYS A 177 11.68 -8.51 9.47
N LEU A 178 12.07 -7.48 10.23
CA LEU A 178 13.39 -6.91 10.07
C LEU A 178 14.46 -7.99 10.27
N PRO A 179 15.43 -8.12 9.37
CA PRO A 179 16.56 -9.01 9.59
C PRO A 179 17.41 -8.51 10.76
N GLN A 180 18.32 -9.35 11.24
CA GLN A 180 19.32 -8.88 12.19
C GLN A 180 20.13 -7.75 11.55
N LEU A 181 20.08 -6.58 12.13
CA LEU A 181 20.72 -5.37 11.62
C LEU A 181 22.11 -5.20 12.23
N ALA A 182 23.08 -4.86 11.41
CA ALA A 182 24.37 -4.35 11.85
C ALA A 182 24.23 -2.89 12.36
N ARG A 183 23.42 -2.09 11.67
CA ARG A 183 23.15 -0.68 11.99
C ARG A 183 21.74 -0.27 11.58
N SER A 184 21.27 0.84 12.16
CA SER A 184 20.03 1.49 11.74
C SER A 184 20.24 2.99 11.56
N ARG A 185 19.83 3.53 10.41
CA ARG A 185 19.75 4.99 10.21
C ARG A 185 18.44 5.54 10.76
N VAL A 186 17.41 4.71 10.84
CA VAL A 186 16.12 5.08 11.41
C VAL A 186 16.21 5.03 12.94
N PRO A 187 15.78 6.06 13.66
CA PRO A 187 15.65 5.99 15.11
C PRO A 187 14.76 4.83 15.53
N THR A 188 15.21 3.97 16.44
CA THR A 188 14.52 2.72 16.85
C THR A 188 13.36 2.95 17.82
N ASN A 189 12.63 4.00 17.66
CA ASN A 189 11.55 4.45 18.51
C ASN A 189 10.20 4.30 17.75
N TRP A 190 9.71 3.07 17.66
CA TRP A 190 8.61 2.68 16.77
C TRP A 190 7.24 2.57 17.46
N ALA A 191 6.97 3.35 18.49
CA ALA A 191 5.64 3.39 19.08
C ALA A 191 4.59 3.96 18.11
N GLU A 192 3.33 3.69 18.40
CA GLU A 192 2.22 4.18 17.58
C GLU A 192 2.08 5.71 17.64
N ASP A 193 2.46 6.32 18.75
CA ASP A 193 2.42 7.78 18.99
C ASP A 193 1.04 8.38 18.67
N ARG A 194 -0.01 7.70 19.11
CA ARG A 194 -1.38 8.12 18.95
C ARG A 194 -2.07 8.37 20.29
N LEU A 195 -2.78 9.48 20.40
CA LEU A 195 -3.52 9.86 21.62
C LEU A 195 -4.71 8.94 21.86
N GLN A 196 -5.37 8.51 20.81
CA GLN A 196 -6.49 7.60 20.89
C GLN A 196 -6.03 6.14 20.81
N PRO A 197 -6.60 5.21 21.61
CA PRO A 197 -6.38 3.79 21.38
C PRO A 197 -6.70 3.42 19.95
N ARG A 198 -5.88 2.60 19.31
CA ARG A 198 -6.17 2.19 17.95
C ARG A 198 -7.46 1.36 17.88
N LEU A 199 -8.11 1.42 16.74
CA LEU A 199 -9.11 0.45 16.30
C LEU A 199 -8.41 -0.55 15.40
N ASP A 200 -8.51 -1.82 15.74
CA ASP A 200 -7.93 -2.89 14.93
C ASP A 200 -8.72 -3.08 13.64
N ASP A 201 -8.07 -3.59 12.61
CA ASP A 201 -8.73 -3.88 11.35
C ASP A 201 -9.86 -4.89 11.55
N PRO A 202 -11.10 -4.59 11.08
CA PRO A 202 -12.22 -5.54 11.17
C PRO A 202 -11.97 -6.89 10.49
N HIS A 203 -11.12 -6.93 9.46
CA HIS A 203 -10.73 -8.16 8.76
C HIS A 203 -9.66 -8.98 9.50
N LYS A 204 -9.07 -8.43 10.57
CA LYS A 204 -7.97 -9.05 11.34
C LYS A 204 -6.73 -9.43 10.52
N TYR A 205 -6.62 -8.95 9.30
CA TYR A 205 -5.55 -9.32 8.36
C TYR A 205 -4.15 -8.93 8.86
N TRP A 206 -4.08 -7.94 9.76
CA TRP A 206 -2.83 -7.38 10.30
C TRP A 206 -2.52 -7.85 11.71
N GLU A 207 -3.28 -8.79 12.23
CA GLU A 207 -3.09 -9.26 13.61
C GLU A 207 -1.70 -9.90 13.75
N GLY A 208 -0.96 -9.47 14.76
CA GLY A 208 0.43 -9.92 15.00
C GLY A 208 1.52 -9.20 14.22
N ILE A 209 1.20 -8.26 13.30
CA ILE A 209 2.19 -7.44 12.62
C ILE A 209 2.45 -6.17 13.42
N SER A 210 3.70 -5.97 13.81
CA SER A 210 4.12 -4.84 14.64
C SER A 210 4.87 -3.77 13.82
N PRO A 211 4.85 -2.50 14.25
CA PRO A 211 5.80 -1.53 13.73
C PRO A 211 7.25 -2.06 13.83
N PRO A 212 8.13 -1.67 12.93
CA PRO A 212 8.03 -0.51 12.04
C PRO A 212 7.35 -0.78 10.69
N GLY A 213 6.87 -1.98 10.39
CA GLY A 213 6.24 -2.31 9.12
C GLY A 213 7.24 -2.66 8.01
N GLY A 214 6.90 -2.36 6.76
CA GLY A 214 7.78 -2.59 5.61
C GLY A 214 9.05 -1.74 5.68
N TRP A 215 10.11 -2.22 5.04
CA TRP A 215 11.44 -1.66 5.20
C TRP A 215 12.27 -1.70 3.91
N VAL A 216 13.27 -0.82 3.86
CA VAL A 216 14.38 -0.85 2.90
C VAL A 216 15.68 -0.92 3.67
N CYS A 217 16.44 -2.00 3.44
CA CYS A 217 17.77 -2.20 4.00
C CYS A 217 18.84 -2.15 2.91
N GLN A 218 20.01 -1.68 3.28
CA GLN A 218 21.22 -1.78 2.47
C GLN A 218 22.08 -2.93 2.99
N CYS A 219 22.74 -3.69 2.10
CA CYS A 219 23.73 -4.69 2.47
C CYS A 219 24.86 -4.72 1.43
N ASP A 220 25.96 -5.42 1.75
CA ASP A 220 26.99 -5.71 0.75
C ASP A 220 26.52 -6.76 -0.26
N VAL A 221 27.32 -7.01 -1.28
CA VAL A 221 27.02 -7.97 -2.35
C VAL A 221 27.01 -9.45 -1.86
N ASP A 222 27.50 -9.72 -0.67
CA ASP A 222 27.49 -11.04 -0.04
C ASP A 222 26.31 -11.21 0.95
N GLY A 223 25.41 -10.22 1.03
CA GLY A 223 24.23 -10.26 1.88
C GLY A 223 24.53 -10.17 3.38
N ALA A 224 25.70 -9.67 3.74
CA ALA A 224 26.09 -9.37 5.10
C ALA A 224 25.75 -7.91 5.48
N GLU A 225 26.05 -7.52 6.70
CA GLU A 225 25.98 -6.12 7.20
C GLU A 225 24.73 -5.34 6.86
N PHE A 226 23.54 -5.93 7.09
CA PHE A 226 22.28 -5.24 6.84
C PHE A 226 22.17 -3.95 7.67
N GLU A 227 21.98 -2.82 6.98
CA GLU A 227 21.72 -1.50 7.56
C GLU A 227 20.31 -1.05 7.19
N LEU A 228 19.49 -0.68 8.19
CA LEU A 228 18.16 -0.16 7.94
C LEU A 228 18.25 1.28 7.42
N ILE A 229 17.81 1.50 6.19
CA ILE A 229 17.82 2.81 5.54
C ILE A 229 16.54 3.59 5.83
N ALA A 230 15.38 2.94 5.63
CA ALA A 230 14.07 3.54 5.87
C ALA A 230 13.05 2.46 6.22
N THR A 231 11.98 2.87 6.90
CA THR A 231 10.89 1.98 7.31
C THR A 231 9.55 2.73 7.38
N GLY A 232 8.53 2.08 7.94
CA GLY A 232 7.20 2.70 8.07
C GLY A 232 6.41 2.66 6.76
N PHE A 233 6.78 1.78 5.85
CA PHE A 233 5.98 1.40 4.69
C PHE A 233 4.94 0.33 5.08
N ARG A 234 3.90 0.16 4.26
CA ARG A 234 3.02 -0.99 4.38
C ARG A 234 3.49 -2.13 3.50
N ASN A 235 3.46 -1.92 2.19
CA ASN A 235 3.92 -2.87 1.20
C ASN A 235 4.70 -2.15 0.10
N PRO A 236 5.95 -1.74 0.38
CA PRO A 236 6.84 -1.24 -0.65
C PRO A 236 7.15 -2.41 -1.58
N TYR A 237 6.53 -2.40 -2.77
CA TYR A 237 6.62 -3.54 -3.67
C TYR A 237 7.88 -3.48 -4.53
N ASP A 238 8.18 -2.30 -5.05
CA ASP A 238 9.36 -2.12 -5.88
C ASP A 238 10.03 -0.77 -5.66
N ALA A 239 11.27 -0.66 -6.10
CA ALA A 239 12.04 0.56 -6.05
C ALA A 239 12.95 0.69 -7.29
N VAL A 240 13.16 1.93 -7.73
CA VAL A 240 14.04 2.23 -8.85
C VAL A 240 14.96 3.39 -8.52
N THR A 241 16.20 3.34 -9.04
CA THR A 241 17.12 4.48 -9.00
C THR A 241 16.89 5.35 -10.23
N LEU A 242 16.61 6.63 -10.00
CA LEU A 242 16.49 7.62 -11.07
C LEU A 242 17.87 7.94 -11.67
N PRO A 243 17.95 8.47 -12.91
CA PRO A 243 19.22 8.89 -13.52
C PRO A 243 19.99 9.94 -12.71
N THR A 244 19.31 10.63 -11.82
CA THR A 244 19.85 11.63 -10.90
C THR A 244 20.50 11.02 -9.64
N GLY A 245 20.31 9.71 -9.43
CA GLY A 245 20.83 8.93 -8.30
C GLY A 245 19.89 8.82 -7.11
N GLU A 246 18.70 9.41 -7.17
CA GLU A 246 17.68 9.25 -6.14
C GLU A 246 16.91 7.93 -6.35
N VAL A 247 16.42 7.37 -5.23
CA VAL A 247 15.61 6.15 -5.26
C VAL A 247 14.14 6.49 -5.00
N VAL A 248 13.26 5.96 -5.84
CA VAL A 248 11.80 6.04 -5.67
C VAL A 248 11.28 4.66 -5.31
N VAL A 249 10.39 4.60 -4.32
CA VAL A 249 9.73 3.39 -3.82
C VAL A 249 8.23 3.47 -4.13
N TYR A 250 7.64 2.40 -4.63
CA TYR A 250 6.20 2.26 -4.84
C TYR A 250 5.58 1.50 -3.68
N ASP A 251 4.80 2.20 -2.87
CA ASP A 251 4.20 1.68 -1.64
C ASP A 251 2.68 1.55 -1.77
N ALA A 252 2.15 0.42 -1.35
CA ALA A 252 0.71 0.19 -1.25
C ALA A 252 0.19 0.67 0.10
N ASP A 253 -1.03 1.15 0.12
CA ASP A 253 -1.78 1.21 1.36
C ASP A 253 -3.09 0.41 1.20
N MET A 254 -3.92 0.37 2.23
CA MET A 254 -5.07 -0.50 2.31
C MET A 254 -6.31 0.21 1.73
N GLU A 255 -6.86 -0.28 0.63
CA GLU A 255 -8.09 0.24 0.03
C GLU A 255 -9.33 -0.01 0.90
N TRP A 256 -9.23 -0.99 1.81
CA TRP A 256 -10.36 -1.48 2.60
C TRP A 256 -10.88 -0.47 3.61
N ASP A 257 -10.03 0.46 4.06
CA ASP A 257 -10.38 1.55 4.98
C ASP A 257 -10.68 2.88 4.26
N MET A 258 -10.86 2.84 2.94
CA MET A 258 -11.20 4.01 2.14
C MET A 258 -12.49 4.68 2.64
N GLY A 259 -12.43 6.00 2.83
CA GLY A 259 -13.52 6.79 3.43
C GLY A 259 -13.33 7.09 4.93
N LEU A 260 -12.28 6.56 5.56
CA LEU A 260 -11.92 6.84 6.95
C LEU A 260 -10.76 7.85 7.06
N PRO A 261 -10.61 8.54 8.19
CA PRO A 261 -9.60 9.59 8.36
C PRO A 261 -8.15 9.14 8.20
N TRP A 262 -7.87 7.87 8.41
CA TRP A 262 -6.52 7.28 8.31
C TRP A 262 -6.24 6.60 6.98
N TYR A 263 -7.20 6.58 6.04
CA TYR A 263 -6.99 6.01 4.71
C TYR A 263 -5.83 6.68 3.95
N ARG A 264 -5.06 5.88 3.24
CA ARG A 264 -3.98 6.33 2.36
C ARG A 264 -4.06 5.61 1.02
N PRO A 265 -3.90 6.31 -0.13
CA PRO A 265 -3.81 5.67 -1.44
C PRO A 265 -2.44 5.00 -1.64
N THR A 266 -2.31 4.23 -2.72
CA THR A 266 -1.01 3.81 -3.23
C THR A 266 -0.19 5.03 -3.67
N ARG A 267 1.12 4.96 -3.57
CA ARG A 267 1.94 6.16 -3.69
C ARG A 267 3.38 5.91 -4.09
N LEU A 268 3.95 6.87 -4.79
CA LEU A 268 5.38 6.96 -5.04
C LEU A 268 6.04 7.77 -3.92
N ARG A 269 7.08 7.22 -3.32
CA ARG A 269 7.85 7.85 -2.26
C ARG A 269 9.31 7.99 -2.65
N ALA A 270 9.90 9.14 -2.31
CA ALA A 270 11.34 9.24 -2.30
C ALA A 270 11.92 8.44 -1.14
N LEU A 271 12.91 7.60 -1.37
CA LEU A 271 13.65 6.92 -0.31
C LEU A 271 14.63 7.91 0.34
N VAL A 272 14.36 8.26 1.58
CA VAL A 272 15.23 9.14 2.37
C VAL A 272 15.77 8.38 3.57
N SER A 273 17.08 8.42 3.71
CA SER A 273 17.81 7.76 4.79
C SER A 273 17.32 8.22 6.18
N GLY A 274 17.02 7.28 7.04
CA GLY A 274 16.59 7.54 8.42
C GLY A 274 15.09 7.79 8.62
N VAL A 275 14.28 7.79 7.55
CA VAL A 275 12.86 8.12 7.63
C VAL A 275 12.02 6.91 8.02
N ASP A 276 11.09 7.12 8.94
CA ASP A 276 9.90 6.29 9.20
C ASP A 276 8.71 6.94 8.49
N TYR A 277 8.14 6.26 7.50
CA TYR A 277 7.01 6.76 6.70
C TYR A 277 5.65 6.61 7.38
N GLY A 278 5.64 6.16 8.65
CA GLY A 278 4.48 6.25 9.54
C GLY A 278 3.41 5.19 9.29
N TRP A 279 3.74 4.05 8.67
CA TRP A 279 2.81 2.93 8.71
C TRP A 279 2.65 2.45 10.16
N ARG A 280 1.42 2.22 10.55
CA ARG A 280 1.00 1.61 11.80
C ARG A 280 -0.25 0.78 11.53
N ILE A 281 -0.54 -0.16 12.41
CA ILE A 281 -1.66 -1.08 12.23
C ILE A 281 -3.02 -0.38 12.45
N GLY A 282 -4.05 -0.82 11.74
CA GLY A 282 -5.43 -0.36 11.90
C GLY A 282 -5.58 1.15 11.76
N SER A 283 -6.28 1.78 12.68
CA SER A 283 -6.49 3.23 12.67
C SER A 283 -5.26 4.04 13.15
N ALA A 284 -4.14 3.39 13.50
CA ALA A 284 -2.97 4.08 14.06
C ALA A 284 -2.04 4.69 13.01
N LYS A 285 -2.32 4.55 11.72
CA LYS A 285 -1.52 5.13 10.62
C LYS A 285 -1.30 6.64 10.83
N TRP A 286 -0.04 7.08 10.70
CA TRP A 286 0.27 8.50 10.84
C TRP A 286 -0.20 9.28 9.63
N PRO A 287 -0.87 10.42 9.80
CA PRO A 287 -1.19 11.33 8.71
C PRO A 287 0.08 11.77 7.96
N THR A 288 -0.04 11.95 6.65
CA THR A 288 1.10 12.33 5.80
C THR A 288 1.55 13.77 6.00
N ASP A 289 0.76 14.58 6.69
CA ASP A 289 1.09 15.96 7.08
C ASP A 289 1.76 16.06 8.46
N TYR A 290 1.98 14.95 9.16
CA TYR A 290 2.78 14.97 10.38
C TYR A 290 4.23 15.39 10.09
N PRO A 291 4.83 16.24 10.94
CA PRO A 291 6.18 16.75 10.71
C PRO A 291 7.28 15.68 10.77
N GLU A 292 6.98 14.50 11.31
CA GLU A 292 7.90 13.37 11.33
C GLU A 292 7.96 12.61 10.00
N VAL A 293 6.93 12.73 9.18
CA VAL A 293 6.75 11.99 7.93
C VAL A 293 7.05 12.88 6.75
N LEU A 294 7.67 12.34 5.71
CA LEU A 294 7.76 13.01 4.42
C LEU A 294 6.50 12.71 3.60
N PRO A 295 5.91 13.72 2.96
CA PRO A 295 4.80 13.49 2.06
C PRO A 295 5.25 12.60 0.89
N PRO A 296 4.33 11.85 0.24
CA PRO A 296 4.66 11.15 -0.99
C PRO A 296 5.04 12.14 -2.09
N LEU A 297 5.79 11.65 -3.08
CA LEU A 297 6.02 12.38 -4.31
C LEU A 297 4.71 12.50 -5.09
N LEU A 298 3.95 11.40 -5.15
CA LEU A 298 2.64 11.31 -5.80
C LEU A 298 1.74 10.30 -5.09
N ASP A 299 0.48 10.64 -4.93
CA ASP A 299 -0.60 9.71 -4.61
C ASP A 299 -1.25 9.25 -5.92
N LEU A 300 -1.34 7.93 -6.15
CA LEU A 300 -1.87 7.35 -7.39
C LEU A 300 -3.33 6.89 -7.27
N GLY A 301 -3.82 6.69 -6.07
CA GLY A 301 -5.18 6.20 -5.82
C GLY A 301 -5.21 4.79 -5.24
N PRO A 302 -6.39 4.16 -5.13
CA PRO A 302 -6.48 2.76 -4.77
C PRO A 302 -5.84 1.89 -5.85
N GLY A 303 -5.23 0.76 -5.47
CA GLY A 303 -4.58 -0.14 -6.40
C GLY A 303 -3.64 -1.13 -5.71
N SER A 304 -3.01 -1.99 -6.50
CA SER A 304 -1.98 -2.93 -6.05
C SER A 304 -0.69 -2.66 -6.80
N PRO A 305 0.27 -1.97 -6.16
CA PRO A 305 1.60 -1.78 -6.71
C PRO A 305 2.25 -3.10 -7.12
N THR A 306 2.88 -3.08 -8.27
CA THR A 306 3.78 -4.12 -8.74
C THR A 306 5.10 -3.49 -9.23
N GLY A 307 5.68 -3.95 -10.32
CA GLY A 307 6.97 -3.47 -10.77
C GLY A 307 7.02 -2.00 -11.14
N MET A 308 8.22 -1.45 -11.09
CA MET A 308 8.58 -0.14 -11.61
C MET A 308 9.82 -0.22 -12.49
N VAL A 309 9.92 0.68 -13.45
CA VAL A 309 11.14 0.81 -14.24
C VAL A 309 11.33 2.26 -14.70
N VAL A 310 12.58 2.66 -14.87
CA VAL A 310 12.94 3.91 -15.56
C VAL A 310 13.27 3.57 -17.00
N HIS A 311 12.45 4.02 -17.93
CA HIS A 311 12.79 4.02 -19.34
C HIS A 311 13.84 5.11 -19.60
N ASP A 312 15.00 4.73 -20.10
CA ASP A 312 16.18 5.59 -20.27
C ASP A 312 16.39 6.09 -21.72
N GLY A 313 15.37 5.94 -22.56
CA GLY A 313 15.39 6.42 -23.94
C GLY A 313 15.47 7.95 -24.08
N PRO A 314 15.32 8.48 -25.30
CA PRO A 314 15.40 9.93 -25.57
C PRO A 314 14.43 10.78 -24.76
N GLN A 315 13.37 10.18 -24.25
CA GLN A 315 12.40 10.76 -23.32
C GLN A 315 12.30 9.91 -22.05
N PRO A 316 13.23 10.07 -21.09
CA PRO A 316 13.23 9.30 -19.87
C PRO A 316 11.88 9.41 -19.15
N ALA A 317 11.38 8.28 -18.66
CA ALA A 317 10.09 8.21 -17.96
C ALA A 317 10.15 7.22 -16.82
N LEU A 318 9.52 7.56 -15.71
CA LEU A 318 9.24 6.63 -14.63
C LEU A 318 7.93 5.91 -14.92
N LEU A 319 8.01 4.59 -15.04
CA LEU A 319 6.84 3.73 -15.21
C LEU A 319 6.56 3.01 -13.90
N ALA A 320 5.29 2.99 -13.51
CA ALA A 320 4.81 2.26 -12.33
C ALA A 320 3.55 1.45 -12.72
N LEU A 321 3.49 0.22 -12.27
CA LEU A 321 2.49 -0.75 -12.68
C LEU A 321 1.48 -1.00 -11.57
N ASP A 322 0.20 -1.06 -11.92
CA ASP A 322 -0.87 -1.45 -11.02
C ASP A 322 -1.55 -2.73 -11.52
N TRP A 323 -1.49 -3.76 -10.69
CA TRP A 323 -2.04 -5.07 -11.00
C TRP A 323 -3.57 -5.11 -10.91
N THR A 324 -4.16 -4.37 -9.94
CA THR A 324 -5.60 -4.44 -9.67
C THR A 324 -6.44 -3.86 -10.79
N PHE A 325 -6.01 -2.73 -11.34
CA PHE A 325 -6.79 -2.01 -12.35
C PHE A 325 -6.18 -2.10 -13.75
N GLY A 326 -5.11 -2.88 -13.91
CA GLY A 326 -4.44 -3.04 -15.21
C GLY A 326 -3.92 -1.71 -15.75
N THR A 327 -3.38 -0.87 -14.87
CA THR A 327 -2.95 0.48 -15.20
C THR A 327 -1.43 0.59 -15.19
N LEU A 328 -0.87 1.11 -16.26
CA LEU A 328 0.52 1.53 -16.32
C LEU A 328 0.56 3.05 -16.24
N TYR A 329 1.21 3.56 -15.20
CA TYR A 329 1.44 4.97 -14.99
C TYR A 329 2.77 5.39 -15.63
N ARG A 330 2.78 6.52 -16.32
CA ARG A 330 3.98 7.21 -16.79
C ARG A 330 4.10 8.53 -16.06
N ASP A 331 5.20 8.72 -15.32
CA ASP A 331 5.46 9.90 -14.49
C ASP A 331 4.25 10.23 -13.57
N GLY A 332 3.63 9.17 -13.02
CA GLY A 332 2.48 9.27 -12.11
C GLY A 332 1.14 9.56 -12.76
N ARG A 333 1.04 9.55 -14.09
CA ARG A 333 -0.22 9.69 -14.82
C ARG A 333 -0.58 8.38 -15.50
N PRO A 334 -1.86 7.96 -15.49
CA PRO A 334 -2.30 6.82 -16.27
C PRO A 334 -1.92 7.02 -17.74
N TRP A 335 -1.20 6.05 -18.29
CA TRP A 335 -0.75 6.07 -19.68
C TRP A 335 -1.38 4.94 -20.49
N LEU A 336 -1.32 3.71 -19.98
CA LEU A 336 -1.98 2.55 -20.58
C LEU A 336 -2.91 1.93 -19.56
N VAL A 337 -4.12 1.58 -19.98
CA VAL A 337 -5.10 0.86 -19.15
C VAL A 337 -5.70 -0.26 -20.00
N GLY A 338 -5.69 -1.47 -19.47
CA GLY A 338 -6.24 -2.65 -20.12
C GLY A 338 -7.14 -3.48 -19.21
N ALA A 339 -8.00 -4.30 -19.81
CA ALA A 339 -8.82 -5.24 -19.08
C ALA A 339 -9.13 -6.48 -19.95
N PRO A 340 -8.65 -7.68 -19.57
CA PRO A 340 -7.74 -7.96 -18.48
C PRO A 340 -6.28 -7.54 -18.80
N PHE A 341 -5.60 -6.92 -17.85
CA PHE A 341 -4.22 -6.49 -18.03
C PHE A 341 -3.49 -6.52 -16.67
N ALA A 342 -3.28 -7.70 -16.14
CA ALA A 342 -2.67 -7.93 -14.82
C ALA A 342 -1.16 -7.74 -14.89
N LEU A 343 -0.71 -6.50 -14.78
CA LEU A 343 0.69 -6.09 -14.88
C LEU A 343 1.48 -6.55 -13.65
N THR A 344 2.61 -7.22 -13.84
CA THR A 344 3.42 -7.74 -12.72
C THR A 344 4.77 -7.05 -12.59
N ASP A 345 5.55 -6.94 -13.67
CA ASP A 345 6.87 -6.32 -13.59
C ASP A 345 7.29 -5.74 -14.94
N ALA A 346 8.35 -4.92 -14.93
CA ALA A 346 8.88 -4.30 -16.14
C ALA A 346 10.42 -4.24 -16.13
N VAL A 347 11.01 -4.32 -17.32
CA VAL A 347 12.46 -4.23 -17.51
C VAL A 347 12.81 -3.48 -18.80
N VAL A 348 13.93 -2.79 -18.80
CA VAL A 348 14.48 -2.12 -20.00
C VAL A 348 15.63 -2.95 -20.56
N VAL A 349 15.55 -3.29 -21.84
CA VAL A 349 16.58 -4.04 -22.56
C VAL A 349 16.78 -3.43 -23.94
N GLY A 350 18.01 -3.05 -24.26
CA GLY A 350 18.35 -2.50 -25.57
C GLY A 350 17.55 -1.23 -25.95
N GLY A 351 17.21 -0.40 -24.95
CA GLY A 351 16.39 0.81 -25.14
C GLY A 351 14.89 0.53 -25.32
N ALA A 352 14.45 -0.72 -25.25
CA ALA A 352 13.03 -1.09 -25.28
C ALA A 352 12.56 -1.48 -23.87
N THR A 353 11.33 -1.13 -23.53
CA THR A 353 10.70 -1.52 -22.25
C THR A 353 9.80 -2.73 -22.50
N TYR A 354 9.99 -3.75 -21.67
CA TYR A 354 9.20 -4.97 -21.66
C TYR A 354 8.44 -5.06 -20.34
N VAL A 355 7.19 -5.53 -20.42
CA VAL A 355 6.30 -5.67 -19.27
C VAL A 355 5.75 -7.09 -19.25
N ALA A 356 5.76 -7.72 -18.09
CA ALA A 356 5.10 -9.00 -17.87
C ALA A 356 3.68 -8.78 -17.35
N THR A 357 2.78 -9.68 -17.76
CA THR A 357 1.47 -9.86 -17.16
C THR A 357 1.40 -11.21 -16.46
N GLY A 358 0.60 -11.35 -15.41
CA GLY A 358 0.48 -12.60 -14.67
C GLY A 358 0.10 -12.37 -13.20
N GLY A 359 0.68 -13.21 -12.34
CA GLY A 359 0.40 -13.21 -10.90
C GLY A 359 -0.85 -14.02 -10.54
N ARG A 360 -0.84 -14.64 -9.39
CA ARG A 360 -1.95 -15.46 -8.85
C ARG A 360 -2.46 -16.53 -9.83
N GLY A 361 -1.52 -17.23 -10.51
CA GLY A 361 -1.83 -18.31 -11.44
C GLY A 361 -2.41 -17.86 -12.78
N LEU A 362 -2.51 -16.56 -13.03
CA LEU A 362 -2.96 -16.05 -14.34
C LEU A 362 -1.97 -16.42 -15.46
N PRO A 363 -2.47 -16.63 -16.68
CA PRO A 363 -1.63 -16.74 -17.86
C PRO A 363 -0.73 -15.51 -18.00
N SER A 364 0.53 -15.73 -18.34
CA SER A 364 1.49 -14.65 -18.50
C SER A 364 1.76 -14.35 -19.96
N SER A 365 2.06 -13.09 -20.22
CA SER A 365 2.56 -12.62 -21.51
C SER A 365 3.72 -11.65 -21.27
N LEU A 366 4.65 -11.58 -22.20
CA LEU A 366 5.65 -10.53 -22.26
C LEU A 366 5.28 -9.55 -23.37
N VAL A 367 5.20 -8.29 -23.03
CA VAL A 367 4.73 -7.21 -23.89
C VAL A 367 5.84 -6.17 -24.06
N ARG A 368 6.08 -5.72 -25.28
CA ARG A 368 6.96 -4.57 -25.56
C ARG A 368 6.14 -3.30 -25.67
N LEU A 369 6.54 -2.27 -24.94
CA LEU A 369 5.86 -0.97 -24.96
C LEU A 369 6.29 -0.11 -26.16
N PRO A 370 5.38 0.70 -26.71
CA PRO A 370 5.66 1.58 -27.83
C PRO A 370 6.30 2.88 -27.36
N PHE A 371 7.58 2.88 -27.04
CA PHE A 371 8.35 4.12 -26.90
C PHE A 371 8.83 4.57 -28.28
N GLY A 372 7.96 5.16 -29.05
CA GLY A 372 8.25 5.90 -30.28
C GLY A 372 7.81 7.35 -30.13
N ASP A 373 7.95 8.20 -31.16
CA ASP A 373 7.66 9.64 -31.20
C ASP A 373 6.28 10.07 -30.64
N ALA A 374 5.98 9.73 -29.41
CA ALA A 374 4.78 10.18 -28.72
C ALA A 374 4.90 11.68 -28.36
N SER A 375 4.74 12.51 -29.39
CA SER A 375 4.46 13.93 -29.26
C SER A 375 3.09 14.12 -28.61
N GLY A 376 2.98 14.08 -27.29
CA GLY A 376 1.66 14.33 -26.70
C GLY A 376 1.59 14.33 -25.18
N LEU A 377 2.45 13.60 -24.51
CA LEU A 377 2.51 13.59 -23.05
C LEU A 377 3.84 14.19 -22.59
N ALA A 378 3.98 15.53 -22.68
CA ALA A 378 5.01 16.24 -21.98
C ALA A 378 4.75 16.15 -20.46
N GLY A 379 5.06 14.98 -19.87
CA GLY A 379 5.21 14.83 -18.44
C GLY A 379 6.45 15.58 -18.01
N ALA A 380 6.42 16.25 -16.87
CA ALA A 380 7.65 16.63 -16.20
C ALA A 380 8.38 15.31 -15.93
N GLY A 381 9.50 15.06 -16.59
CA GLY A 381 10.27 13.82 -16.44
C GLY A 381 10.61 13.51 -14.98
N PRO A 382 11.17 12.33 -14.68
CA PRO A 382 11.46 11.87 -13.30
C PRO A 382 12.16 12.89 -12.42
N ARG A 383 12.95 13.78 -13.03
CA ARG A 383 13.70 14.86 -12.35
C ARG A 383 12.81 15.88 -11.64
N ALA A 384 11.55 16.05 -12.07
CA ALA A 384 10.61 16.95 -11.41
C ALA A 384 9.98 16.36 -10.14
N LEU A 385 10.09 15.03 -9.95
CA LEU A 385 9.56 14.34 -8.78
C LEU A 385 10.48 14.42 -7.56
N TRP A 386 11.76 14.74 -7.79
CA TRP A 386 12.77 14.73 -6.73
C TRP A 386 13.57 16.05 -6.67
N GLY A 387 13.78 16.56 -5.47
CA GLY A 387 14.42 17.87 -5.24
C GLY A 387 15.80 17.85 -4.57
N GLY A 388 16.57 16.76 -4.56
CA GLY A 388 17.91 16.79 -4.00
C GLY A 388 18.48 15.47 -3.50
N ARG A 389 19.81 15.35 -3.50
CA ARG A 389 20.56 14.17 -3.05
C ARG A 389 20.46 13.96 -1.53
N ASP A 390 20.51 12.70 -1.12
CA ASP A 390 20.64 12.33 0.30
C ASP A 390 22.09 12.55 0.78
N GLU A 391 22.38 13.71 1.36
CA GLU A 391 23.69 14.06 1.91
C GLU A 391 23.79 13.68 3.40
N TRP A 392 23.38 12.49 3.77
CA TRP A 392 23.30 12.06 5.16
C TRP A 392 24.62 12.13 5.94
N ALA A 393 25.73 11.73 5.32
CA ALA A 393 27.05 11.66 5.97
C ALA A 393 27.56 13.00 6.51
N ALA A 394 27.14 14.12 5.92
CA ALA A 394 27.56 15.46 6.37
C ALA A 394 26.85 15.93 7.67
N THR A 395 25.81 15.25 8.10
CA THR A 395 24.96 15.71 9.22
C THR A 395 25.42 15.16 10.57
N GLU A 396 26.10 14.01 10.59
CA GLU A 396 26.49 13.31 11.84
C GLU A 396 27.61 14.02 12.64
N ALA A 397 28.42 14.86 12.00
CA ALA A 397 29.52 15.57 12.64
C ALA A 397 29.15 16.94 13.21
N ARG A 398 27.86 17.35 13.19
CA ARG A 398 27.42 18.69 13.56
C ARG A 398 26.92 18.74 15.01
N THR A 399 27.10 19.91 15.65
CA THR A 399 26.47 20.19 16.95
C THR A 399 24.96 20.33 16.78
N PRO A 400 24.14 20.04 17.83
CA PRO A 400 22.68 20.23 17.78
C PRO A 400 22.25 21.62 17.29
N ALA A 401 22.93 22.66 17.74
CA ALA A 401 22.67 24.04 17.29
C ALA A 401 22.97 24.23 15.80
N ALA A 402 24.06 23.64 15.29
CA ALA A 402 24.39 23.71 13.86
C ALA A 402 23.41 22.90 12.99
N ILE A 403 22.90 21.77 13.49
CA ILE A 403 21.85 21.00 12.83
C ILE A 403 20.57 21.85 12.71
N LEU A 404 20.11 22.45 13.80
CA LEU A 404 18.94 23.32 13.78
C LEU A 404 19.13 24.56 12.91
N ALA A 405 20.32 25.18 12.92
CA ALA A 405 20.61 26.33 12.08
C ALA A 405 20.55 26.04 10.57
N SER A 406 20.69 24.77 10.17
CA SER A 406 20.53 24.36 8.77
C SER A 406 19.07 24.27 8.29
N VAL A 407 18.12 24.29 9.24
CA VAL A 407 16.69 24.29 8.91
C VAL A 407 16.23 25.71 8.59
N PRO A 408 15.47 25.93 7.50
CA PRO A 408 14.85 27.21 7.22
C PRO A 408 14.02 27.71 8.40
N ALA A 409 13.88 29.02 8.55
CA ALA A 409 13.01 29.59 9.57
C ALA A 409 11.53 29.15 9.38
N ARG A 410 11.10 29.09 8.11
CA ARG A 410 9.80 28.59 7.67
C ARG A 410 9.97 27.68 6.45
N ALA A 411 9.16 26.64 6.34
CA ALA A 411 9.25 25.67 5.24
C ALA A 411 8.90 26.25 3.86
N GLY A 412 8.11 27.31 3.79
CA GLY A 412 7.67 27.90 2.53
C GLY A 412 6.65 27.05 1.74
N GLY A 413 6.15 25.94 2.31
CA GLY A 413 5.16 25.06 1.71
C GLY A 413 5.13 23.67 2.34
N SER A 414 4.16 22.85 1.93
CA SER A 414 3.88 21.50 2.46
C SER A 414 4.52 20.37 1.63
N GLY A 415 5.17 20.71 0.53
CA GLY A 415 5.76 19.72 -0.39
C GLY A 415 6.96 18.99 0.20
N PHE A 416 7.36 17.92 -0.48
CA PHE A 416 8.48 17.08 -0.08
C PHE A 416 9.78 17.88 0.16
N ALA A 417 10.19 18.69 -0.81
CA ALA A 417 11.44 19.45 -0.74
C ALA A 417 11.46 20.49 0.41
N GLN A 418 10.30 21.09 0.71
CA GLN A 418 10.16 22.07 1.77
C GLN A 418 10.25 21.44 3.17
N ARG A 419 9.73 20.22 3.35
CA ARG A 419 9.71 19.53 4.63
C ARG A 419 10.99 18.73 4.94
N LEU A 420 11.74 18.37 3.90
CA LEU A 420 12.93 17.53 4.01
C LEU A 420 13.98 18.06 5.03
N PRO A 421 14.33 19.38 5.05
CA PRO A 421 15.30 19.89 6.02
C PRO A 421 14.89 19.71 7.48
N GLY A 422 13.63 19.96 7.81
CA GLY A 422 13.09 19.78 9.16
C GLY A 422 13.12 18.32 9.61
N VAL A 423 12.67 17.39 8.73
CA VAL A 423 12.68 15.94 8.99
C VAL A 423 14.12 15.43 9.20
N ARG A 424 15.07 15.83 8.35
CA ARG A 424 16.50 15.46 8.49
C ARG A 424 17.10 15.96 9.79
N ALA A 425 16.84 17.21 10.14
CA ALA A 425 17.35 17.80 11.39
C ALA A 425 16.80 17.06 12.62
N ARG A 426 15.51 16.76 12.63
CA ARG A 426 14.88 15.97 13.70
C ARG A 426 15.53 14.59 13.82
N ILE A 427 15.70 13.85 12.73
CA ILE A 427 16.32 12.52 12.72
C ILE A 427 17.77 12.61 13.23
N ALA A 428 18.54 13.61 12.77
CA ALA A 428 19.91 13.82 13.23
C ALA A 428 19.99 14.10 14.73
N LEU A 429 19.07 14.90 15.26
CA LEU A 429 18.98 15.16 16.69
C LEU A 429 18.59 13.91 17.49
N GLU A 430 17.66 13.10 16.98
CA GLU A 430 17.23 11.84 17.61
C GLU A 430 18.35 10.77 17.67
N ARG A 431 19.38 10.89 16.86
CA ARG A 431 20.57 10.02 16.91
C ARG A 431 21.64 10.47 17.88
N LEU A 432 21.55 11.70 18.36
CA LEU A 432 22.46 12.23 19.36
C LEU A 432 21.96 11.94 20.80
N PRO A 433 22.86 11.89 21.77
CA PRO A 433 22.45 11.82 23.18
C PRO A 433 21.54 13.00 23.55
N VAL A 434 20.40 12.72 24.18
CA VAL A 434 19.37 13.74 24.53
C VAL A 434 19.94 14.91 25.32
N ALA A 435 20.84 14.62 26.28
CA ALA A 435 21.48 15.66 27.11
C ALA A 435 22.19 16.74 26.28
N GLY A 436 22.83 16.35 25.16
CA GLY A 436 23.52 17.31 24.29
C GLY A 436 22.58 18.17 23.46
N GLY A 437 21.39 17.65 23.08
CA GLY A 437 20.42 18.34 22.23
C GLY A 437 19.37 19.15 22.99
N ARG A 438 19.12 18.86 24.27
CA ARG A 438 18.03 19.42 25.07
C ARG A 438 17.99 20.96 25.09
N ALA A 439 19.11 21.58 25.39
CA ALA A 439 19.19 23.04 25.49
C ALA A 439 18.92 23.71 24.13
N ALA A 440 19.46 23.14 23.04
CA ALA A 440 19.23 23.64 21.70
C ALA A 440 17.77 23.46 21.26
N ALA A 441 17.14 22.31 21.60
CA ALA A 441 15.74 22.04 21.30
C ALA A 441 14.78 23.00 22.02
N LEU A 442 15.07 23.36 23.27
CA LEU A 442 14.25 24.29 24.07
C LEU A 442 14.54 25.78 23.79
N ALA A 443 15.60 26.10 23.06
CA ALA A 443 15.92 27.45 22.62
C ALA A 443 15.06 27.87 21.41
N VAL A 444 13.74 27.92 21.62
CA VAL A 444 12.76 28.18 20.57
C VAL A 444 12.77 29.63 20.09
N GLU A 445 12.62 29.80 18.79
CA GLU A 445 12.49 31.08 18.10
C GLU A 445 11.08 31.18 17.45
N PRO A 446 10.11 31.92 18.01
CA PRO A 446 8.77 32.02 17.43
C PRO A 446 8.74 32.49 15.98
N LYS A 447 9.74 33.28 15.54
CA LYS A 447 9.89 33.71 14.15
C LYS A 447 10.50 32.63 13.22
N ALA A 448 10.99 31.52 13.78
CA ALA A 448 11.55 30.39 13.05
C ALA A 448 10.84 29.08 13.49
N PRO A 449 9.52 28.95 13.28
CA PRO A 449 8.73 27.82 13.77
C PRO A 449 9.21 26.47 13.22
N GLU A 450 9.57 26.37 11.93
CA GLU A 450 10.04 25.10 11.35
C GLU A 450 11.30 24.58 12.06
N ARG A 451 12.28 25.46 12.27
CA ARG A 451 13.50 25.14 13.03
C ARG A 451 13.22 24.73 14.44
N SER A 452 12.36 25.49 15.12
CA SER A 452 12.00 25.25 16.52
C SER A 452 11.26 23.91 16.68
N PHE A 453 10.31 23.62 15.77
CA PHE A 453 9.54 22.36 15.84
C PHE A 453 10.42 21.14 15.56
N ALA A 454 11.40 21.22 14.65
CA ALA A 454 12.36 20.12 14.45
C ALA A 454 13.07 19.73 15.77
N GLY A 455 13.52 20.73 16.55
CA GLY A 455 14.12 20.51 17.87
C GLY A 455 13.14 19.99 18.93
N LEU A 456 11.97 20.64 19.06
CA LEU A 456 10.96 20.26 20.04
C LEU A 456 10.42 18.85 19.81
N LEU A 457 10.19 18.46 18.55
CA LEU A 457 9.74 17.12 18.22
C LEU A 457 10.80 16.05 18.51
N ALA A 458 12.07 16.32 18.20
CA ALA A 458 13.15 15.41 18.57
C ALA A 458 13.21 15.20 20.10
N LEU A 459 13.11 16.28 20.88
CA LEU A 459 13.08 16.20 22.33
C LEU A 459 11.83 15.49 22.84
N ALA A 460 10.65 15.77 22.27
CA ALA A 460 9.41 15.10 22.64
C ALA A 460 9.47 13.59 22.39
N ARG A 461 10.19 13.13 21.35
CA ARG A 461 10.32 11.71 21.02
C ARG A 461 11.36 10.96 21.86
N GLN A 462 12.35 11.65 22.41
CA GLN A 462 13.47 11.03 23.13
C GLN A 462 13.61 11.47 24.59
N GLY A 463 12.95 12.55 24.99
CA GLY A 463 13.09 13.14 26.32
C GLY A 463 12.55 12.25 27.45
N ALA A 464 12.61 12.77 28.65
CA ALA A 464 12.16 12.12 29.89
C ALA A 464 10.97 12.87 30.49
N VAL A 465 10.32 12.28 31.49
CA VAL A 465 9.17 12.87 32.22
C VAL A 465 9.43 14.31 32.64
N ALA A 466 10.68 14.63 33.05
CA ALA A 466 11.08 15.99 33.41
C ALA A 466 11.02 17.01 32.25
N ASP A 467 10.93 16.56 31.01
CA ASP A 467 10.87 17.42 29.82
C ASP A 467 9.45 17.87 29.50
N LEU A 468 8.40 17.26 30.08
CA LEU A 468 7.02 17.59 29.76
C LEU A 468 6.71 19.07 29.97
N GLN A 469 6.96 19.62 31.17
CA GLN A 469 6.68 21.04 31.45
C GLN A 469 7.51 21.98 30.58
N PRO A 470 8.85 21.80 30.45
CA PRO A 470 9.65 22.60 29.53
C PRO A 470 9.17 22.58 28.08
N LEU A 471 8.69 21.43 27.58
CA LEU A 471 8.12 21.32 26.23
C LEU A 471 6.80 22.10 26.11
N LEU A 472 5.88 21.95 27.07
CA LEU A 472 4.62 22.69 27.11
C LEU A 472 4.84 24.20 27.18
N ASP A 473 5.83 24.65 27.96
CA ASP A 473 6.21 26.06 28.07
C ASP A 473 6.81 26.59 26.77
N ALA A 474 7.69 25.82 26.13
CA ALA A 474 8.29 26.16 24.83
C ALA A 474 7.23 26.27 23.73
N LEU A 475 6.31 25.30 23.65
CA LEU A 475 5.18 25.33 22.72
C LEU A 475 4.25 26.52 22.99
N GLY A 476 4.09 26.93 24.25
CA GLY A 476 3.28 28.08 24.65
C GLY A 476 3.81 29.43 24.18
N ARG A 477 5.04 29.50 23.68
CA ARG A 477 5.63 30.76 23.16
C ARG A 477 5.18 31.11 21.76
N PHE A 478 4.54 30.17 21.02
CA PHE A 478 4.03 30.41 19.68
C PHE A 478 2.59 30.92 19.70
N ALA A 479 2.32 31.95 18.92
CA ALA A 479 0.97 32.44 18.66
C ALA A 479 0.34 31.61 17.51
N PHE A 480 -0.66 30.80 17.84
CA PHE A 480 -1.30 29.90 16.86
C PHE A 480 -1.79 30.61 15.60
N ALA A 481 -2.29 31.86 15.74
CA ALA A 481 -2.80 32.64 14.60
C ALA A 481 -1.68 33.02 13.58
N GLU A 482 -0.43 33.10 14.01
CA GLU A 482 0.70 33.47 13.16
C GLU A 482 1.33 32.27 12.42
N LEU A 483 0.94 31.05 12.78
CA LEU A 483 1.43 29.82 12.19
C LEU A 483 0.68 29.52 10.88
N SER A 484 1.41 29.05 9.89
CA SER A 484 0.81 28.41 8.70
C SER A 484 0.04 27.15 9.08
N ARG A 485 -0.73 26.58 8.17
CA ARG A 485 -1.49 25.35 8.41
C ARG A 485 -0.57 24.20 8.86
N ASP A 486 0.54 23.97 8.18
CA ASP A 486 1.47 22.87 8.50
C ASP A 486 2.23 23.12 9.80
N GLU A 487 2.59 24.38 10.07
CA GLU A 487 3.18 24.77 11.35
C GLU A 487 2.20 24.57 12.51
N LYS A 488 0.89 24.78 12.30
CA LYS A 488 -0.17 24.46 13.27
C LYS A 488 -0.24 22.97 13.55
N ILE A 489 -0.17 22.12 12.51
CA ILE A 489 -0.11 20.66 12.67
C ILE A 489 1.14 20.27 13.47
N ALA A 490 2.31 20.82 13.15
CA ALA A 490 3.54 20.53 13.87
C ALA A 490 3.47 20.96 15.34
N TRP A 491 2.86 22.11 15.62
CA TRP A 491 2.64 22.62 16.96
C TRP A 491 1.69 21.72 17.78
N LEU A 492 0.56 21.28 17.19
CA LEU A 492 -0.38 20.34 17.82
C LEU A 492 0.29 18.98 18.04
N ARG A 493 1.04 18.50 17.05
CA ARG A 493 1.81 17.25 17.16
C ARG A 493 2.85 17.29 18.26
N GLY A 494 3.50 18.43 18.45
CA GLY A 494 4.42 18.66 19.57
C GLY A 494 3.74 18.47 20.94
N HIS A 495 2.52 19.00 21.12
CA HIS A 495 1.73 18.76 22.34
C HIS A 495 1.37 17.29 22.49
N ALA A 496 0.93 16.64 21.42
CA ALA A 496 0.54 15.22 21.44
C ALA A 496 1.72 14.32 21.85
N LEU A 497 2.89 14.49 21.22
CA LEU A 497 4.08 13.70 21.54
C LEU A 497 4.59 13.98 22.96
N ALA A 498 4.57 15.22 23.41
CA ALA A 498 4.95 15.58 24.79
C ALA A 498 4.06 14.84 25.81
N LEU A 499 2.74 14.87 25.62
CA LEU A 499 1.79 14.19 26.50
C LEU A 499 1.92 12.65 26.46
N LEU A 500 2.20 12.09 25.29
CA LEU A 500 2.32 10.64 25.11
C LEU A 500 3.62 10.06 25.66
N ARG A 501 4.73 10.75 25.40
CA ARG A 501 6.06 10.22 25.60
C ARG A 501 6.71 10.62 26.91
N GLN A 502 6.31 11.76 27.46
CA GLN A 502 6.92 12.31 28.67
C GLN A 502 6.15 11.92 29.94
N GLY A 503 5.28 10.92 29.86
CA GLY A 503 4.50 10.39 30.99
C GLY A 503 3.16 11.09 31.19
N PRO A 504 2.34 10.61 32.11
CA PRO A 504 1.01 11.16 32.30
C PRO A 504 1.08 12.58 32.81
N ALA A 505 0.40 13.50 32.11
CA ALA A 505 0.25 14.88 32.55
C ALA A 505 -0.55 14.93 33.85
N ASN A 506 -0.11 15.74 34.79
CA ASN A 506 -0.85 16.04 36.02
C ASN A 506 -2.04 16.96 35.69
N GLU A 507 -2.89 17.23 36.71
CA GLU A 507 -4.12 18.01 36.52
C GLU A 507 -3.83 19.43 36.04
N SER A 508 -2.81 20.11 36.61
CA SER A 508 -2.45 21.47 36.18
C SER A 508 -1.93 21.52 34.73
N GLN A 509 -1.18 20.53 34.31
CA GLN A 509 -0.70 20.41 32.94
C GLN A 509 -1.84 20.14 31.96
N ARG A 510 -2.78 19.25 32.31
CA ARG A 510 -3.99 19.03 31.50
C ARG A 510 -4.83 20.29 31.40
N ALA A 511 -5.05 21.00 32.50
CA ALA A 511 -5.78 22.24 32.51
C ALA A 511 -5.10 23.34 31.66
N LEU A 512 -3.76 23.44 31.73
CA LEU A 512 -2.98 24.34 30.89
C LEU A 512 -3.18 24.08 29.41
N VAL A 513 -3.09 22.82 29.00
CA VAL A 513 -3.29 22.43 27.59
C VAL A 513 -4.74 22.65 27.17
N ALA A 514 -5.71 22.26 28.00
CA ALA A 514 -7.14 22.51 27.72
C ALA A 514 -7.44 23.99 27.55
N ALA A 515 -6.96 24.86 28.44
CA ALA A 515 -7.17 26.30 28.38
C ALA A 515 -6.55 26.92 27.10
N ARG A 516 -5.43 26.38 26.66
CA ARG A 516 -4.74 26.84 25.44
C ARG A 516 -5.46 26.41 24.16
N LEU A 517 -5.95 25.15 24.10
CA LEU A 517 -6.47 24.55 22.86
C LEU A 517 -7.98 24.72 22.67
N LEU A 518 -8.79 24.72 23.74
CA LEU A 518 -10.25 24.77 23.63
C LEU A 518 -10.77 26.04 22.92
N PRO A 519 -10.19 27.24 23.08
CA PRO A 519 -10.60 28.41 22.30
C PRO A 519 -10.37 28.27 20.79
N LEU A 520 -9.40 27.45 20.39
CA LEU A 520 -9.03 27.23 18.98
C LEU A 520 -9.93 26.23 18.26
N PHE A 521 -10.71 25.44 19.01
CA PHE A 521 -11.62 24.44 18.44
C PHE A 521 -13.07 24.95 18.38
N PRO A 522 -13.81 24.75 17.25
CA PRO A 522 -13.30 24.25 15.97
C PRO A 522 -12.50 25.32 15.23
N ALA A 523 -11.47 24.89 14.48
CA ALA A 523 -10.61 25.76 13.67
C ALA A 523 -11.15 26.01 12.26
N GLY A 524 -12.15 25.22 11.82
CA GLY A 524 -12.72 25.29 10.47
C GLY A 524 -11.87 24.63 9.37
N ASP A 525 -10.86 23.85 9.75
CA ASP A 525 -10.08 22.95 8.90
C ASP A 525 -10.22 21.54 9.44
N GLU A 526 -10.73 20.59 8.62
CA GLU A 526 -11.03 19.22 9.06
C GLU A 526 -9.85 18.54 9.75
N ARG A 527 -8.64 18.81 9.27
CA ARG A 527 -7.42 18.17 9.79
C ARG A 527 -6.97 18.80 11.10
N LEU A 528 -7.07 20.13 11.24
CA LEU A 528 -6.80 20.82 12.50
C LEU A 528 -7.86 20.47 13.55
N ASP A 529 -9.12 20.35 13.14
CA ASP A 529 -10.23 19.97 14.02
C ASP A 529 -10.04 18.54 14.55
N GLN A 530 -9.51 17.62 13.74
CA GLN A 530 -9.12 16.27 14.20
C GLN A 530 -8.07 16.33 15.30
N GLU A 531 -6.93 16.99 15.08
CA GLU A 531 -5.84 17.08 16.06
C GLU A 531 -6.30 17.79 17.36
N LEU A 532 -7.06 18.87 17.23
CA LEU A 532 -7.61 19.56 18.39
C LEU A 532 -8.58 18.68 19.17
N ALA A 533 -9.48 17.98 18.50
CA ALA A 533 -10.43 17.09 19.16
C ALA A 533 -9.72 15.93 19.89
N GLU A 534 -8.72 15.30 19.27
CA GLU A 534 -7.93 14.22 19.89
C GLU A 534 -7.18 14.72 21.14
N LEU A 535 -6.52 15.88 21.06
CA LEU A 535 -5.82 16.49 22.18
C LEU A 535 -6.76 16.89 23.32
N LEU A 536 -7.87 17.55 23.00
CA LEU A 536 -8.86 17.99 23.98
C LEU A 536 -9.54 16.79 24.66
N ALA A 537 -9.83 15.73 23.94
CA ALA A 537 -10.34 14.47 24.49
C ALA A 537 -9.33 13.83 25.45
N HIS A 538 -8.04 13.76 25.05
CA HIS A 538 -6.98 13.18 25.83
C HIS A 538 -6.75 13.90 27.18
N VAL A 539 -6.77 15.25 27.15
CA VAL A 539 -6.64 16.05 28.38
C VAL A 539 -7.95 16.20 29.14
N ARG A 540 -9.06 15.61 28.66
CA ARG A 540 -10.40 15.67 29.25
C ARG A 540 -10.88 17.12 29.40
N ALA A 541 -10.76 17.93 28.35
CA ALA A 541 -11.06 19.35 28.39
C ALA A 541 -12.55 19.61 28.66
N PRO A 542 -12.90 20.31 29.73
CA PRO A 542 -14.28 20.72 29.98
C PRO A 542 -14.81 21.60 28.82
N GLY A 543 -15.98 21.28 28.30
CA GLY A 543 -16.60 22.04 27.19
C GLY A 543 -16.29 21.51 25.80
N LEU A 544 -15.44 20.48 25.63
CA LEU A 544 -15.19 19.83 24.33
C LEU A 544 -16.50 19.37 23.69
N LEU A 545 -17.33 18.64 24.43
CA LEU A 545 -18.61 18.10 23.90
C LEU A 545 -19.56 19.20 23.40
N ALA A 546 -19.64 20.33 24.11
CA ALA A 546 -20.49 21.45 23.73
C ALA A 546 -20.07 22.02 22.36
N LYS A 547 -18.79 21.98 22.02
CA LYS A 547 -18.27 22.48 20.73
C LYS A 547 -18.24 21.41 19.63
N ALA A 548 -17.99 20.16 19.97
CA ALA A 548 -17.84 19.07 18.99
C ALA A 548 -19.19 18.54 18.48
N LEU A 549 -20.18 18.38 19.35
CA LEU A 549 -21.48 17.79 18.98
C LEU A 549 -22.28 18.58 17.94
N PRO A 550 -22.29 19.90 17.94
CA PRO A 550 -22.89 20.65 16.84
C PRO A 550 -22.29 20.36 15.47
N MET A 551 -21.02 19.96 15.42
CA MET A 551 -20.36 19.56 14.17
C MET A 551 -20.94 18.24 13.63
N LEU A 552 -21.45 17.35 14.50
CA LEU A 552 -22.04 16.06 14.14
C LEU A 552 -23.54 16.12 13.89
N ALA A 553 -24.21 17.24 14.19
CA ALA A 553 -25.66 17.37 14.07
C ALA A 553 -26.17 17.27 12.62
N THR A 554 -25.35 17.68 11.65
CA THR A 554 -25.67 17.59 10.22
C THR A 554 -24.49 17.02 9.48
N MET A 555 -24.69 15.89 8.80
CA MET A 555 -23.65 15.24 8.02
C MET A 555 -23.25 16.09 6.81
N ARG A 556 -21.96 16.27 6.62
CA ARG A 556 -21.37 17.03 5.51
C ARG A 556 -20.37 16.15 4.78
N PRO A 557 -20.58 15.83 3.50
CA PRO A 557 -19.61 15.11 2.70
C PRO A 557 -18.26 15.86 2.66
N SER A 558 -17.16 15.13 2.82
CA SER A 558 -15.83 15.69 2.63
C SER A 558 -15.56 15.98 1.16
N LYS A 559 -14.59 16.85 0.87
CA LYS A 559 -14.15 17.10 -0.50
C LYS A 559 -13.44 15.85 -1.05
N ALA A 560 -13.70 15.55 -2.32
CA ALA A 560 -12.97 14.48 -3.01
C ALA A 560 -11.47 14.79 -3.05
N PRO A 561 -10.60 13.83 -2.69
CA PRO A 561 -9.16 14.02 -2.73
C PRO A 561 -8.65 14.16 -4.16
N ALA A 562 -7.46 14.74 -4.33
CA ALA A 562 -6.87 15.01 -5.65
C ALA A 562 -6.71 13.75 -6.50
N TRP A 563 -6.36 12.61 -5.88
CA TRP A 563 -6.23 11.33 -6.58
C TRP A 563 -7.55 10.82 -7.17
N ALA A 564 -8.70 11.16 -6.62
CA ALA A 564 -9.99 10.80 -7.20
C ALA A 564 -10.27 11.50 -8.55
N GLN A 565 -9.56 12.60 -8.84
CA GLN A 565 -9.63 13.27 -10.14
C GLN A 565 -8.70 12.62 -11.18
N VAL A 566 -7.63 11.96 -10.74
CA VAL A 566 -6.76 11.17 -11.63
C VAL A 566 -7.53 9.98 -12.21
N GLY A 567 -8.42 9.37 -11.42
CA GLY A 567 -9.34 8.33 -11.90
C GLY A 567 -10.25 8.80 -13.04
N LYS A 568 -10.70 10.06 -13.02
CA LYS A 568 -11.53 10.62 -14.11
C LYS A 568 -10.80 10.80 -15.43
N GLN A 569 -9.50 11.01 -15.42
CA GLN A 569 -8.69 11.04 -16.65
C GLN A 569 -8.51 9.66 -17.26
N ALA A 570 -8.75 8.59 -16.50
CA ALA A 570 -8.80 7.22 -16.97
C ALA A 570 -10.16 6.84 -17.62
N ASP A 571 -11.16 7.72 -17.62
CA ASP A 571 -12.47 7.50 -18.26
C ASP A 571 -12.41 7.23 -19.78
N VAL A 572 -11.29 7.49 -20.39
CA VAL A 572 -11.04 7.12 -21.79
C VAL A 572 -11.04 5.61 -21.97
N TYR A 573 -10.89 4.80 -20.89
CA TYR A 573 -10.55 3.39 -20.99
C TYR A 573 -11.47 2.39 -20.25
N GLY A 574 -12.61 2.84 -19.70
CA GLY A 574 -13.62 1.88 -19.23
C GLY A 574 -14.32 2.23 -17.92
N THR A 575 -15.61 2.11 -17.96
CA THR A 575 -16.61 2.52 -16.97
C THR A 575 -16.55 1.83 -15.59
N GLN A 576 -15.72 0.80 -15.39
CA GLN A 576 -15.72 0.02 -14.13
C GLN A 576 -14.85 0.65 -13.03
N TYR A 577 -13.70 1.22 -13.38
CA TYR A 577 -12.83 1.91 -12.41
C TYR A 577 -13.44 3.25 -11.97
N SER A 578 -13.96 4.01 -12.93
CA SER A 578 -14.62 5.29 -12.67
C SER A 578 -15.85 5.12 -11.79
N GLY A 579 -16.64 4.04 -11.95
CA GLY A 579 -17.91 3.87 -11.26
C GLY A 579 -17.80 3.80 -9.72
N VAL A 580 -16.81 3.15 -9.16
CA VAL A 580 -16.60 3.07 -7.70
C VAL A 580 -16.06 4.40 -7.17
N ILE A 581 -15.06 4.97 -7.84
CA ILE A 581 -14.46 6.24 -7.45
C ILE A 581 -15.43 7.39 -7.69
N ASP A 582 -16.20 7.37 -8.77
CA ASP A 582 -17.24 8.36 -9.05
C ASP A 582 -18.39 8.28 -8.05
N ALA A 583 -18.81 7.07 -7.66
CA ALA A 583 -19.81 6.89 -6.61
C ALA A 583 -19.32 7.44 -5.26
N MET A 584 -18.04 7.25 -4.94
CA MET A 584 -17.42 7.86 -3.76
C MET A 584 -17.26 9.37 -3.90
N ALA A 585 -16.77 9.85 -5.03
CA ALA A 585 -16.58 11.28 -5.28
C ALA A 585 -17.91 12.05 -5.27
N ALA A 586 -19.01 11.39 -5.69
CA ALA A 586 -20.36 11.96 -5.66
C ALA A 586 -20.96 12.00 -4.24
N ALA A 587 -20.52 11.10 -3.34
CA ALA A 587 -21.04 10.97 -1.98
C ALA A 587 -19.93 10.59 -1.00
N MET A 588 -18.86 11.39 -0.91
CA MET A 588 -17.75 11.15 0.01
C MET A 588 -18.26 11.02 1.44
N PRO A 589 -17.78 10.02 2.20
CA PRO A 589 -18.03 9.96 3.63
C PRO A 589 -17.61 11.26 4.33
N PRO A 590 -18.21 11.58 5.47
CA PRO A 590 -17.91 12.80 6.23
C PRO A 590 -16.61 12.65 7.03
N ILE A 591 -15.46 12.52 6.33
CA ILE A 591 -14.16 12.11 6.89
C ILE A 591 -13.74 13.00 8.07
N GLY A 592 -13.87 14.33 7.93
CA GLY A 592 -13.51 15.24 9.02
C GLY A 592 -14.42 15.10 10.24
N GLN A 593 -15.73 14.85 10.03
CA GLN A 593 -16.65 14.61 11.15
C GLN A 593 -16.42 13.24 11.80
N LEU A 594 -16.05 12.23 10.99
CA LEU A 594 -15.65 10.90 11.50
C LEU A 594 -14.39 10.99 12.35
N ALA A 595 -13.44 11.84 11.99
CA ALA A 595 -12.24 12.07 12.80
C ALA A 595 -12.59 12.68 14.17
N VAL A 596 -13.49 13.67 14.21
CA VAL A 596 -14.00 14.22 15.46
C VAL A 596 -14.76 13.16 16.27
N ALA A 597 -15.60 12.37 15.62
CA ALA A 597 -16.34 11.30 16.29
C ALA A 597 -15.39 10.22 16.85
N ASP A 598 -14.32 9.87 16.13
CA ASP A 598 -13.28 8.95 16.64
C ASP A 598 -12.62 9.50 17.91
N ALA A 599 -12.31 10.79 17.95
CA ALA A 599 -11.76 11.44 19.14
C ALA A 599 -12.73 11.37 20.34
N LEU A 600 -14.02 11.51 20.11
CA LEU A 600 -15.03 11.52 21.18
C LEU A 600 -15.35 10.12 21.73
N ARG A 601 -15.07 9.04 21.02
CA ARG A 601 -15.42 7.66 21.45
C ARG A 601 -14.82 7.23 22.77
N THR A 602 -13.73 7.88 23.20
CA THR A 602 -13.04 7.58 24.46
C THR A 602 -13.40 8.51 25.60
N VAL A 603 -14.23 9.53 25.33
CA VAL A 603 -14.67 10.46 26.37
C VAL A 603 -15.76 9.82 27.21
N ALA A 604 -15.48 9.58 28.49
CA ALA A 604 -16.42 8.95 29.41
C ALA A 604 -17.36 9.98 30.07
N ASP A 605 -16.84 11.13 30.47
CA ASP A 605 -17.53 12.07 31.35
C ASP A 605 -18.10 13.30 30.60
N GLY A 606 -19.06 13.96 31.22
CA GLY A 606 -19.58 15.26 30.75
C GLY A 606 -20.67 15.17 29.69
N TRP A 607 -21.14 13.99 29.33
CA TRP A 607 -22.23 13.80 28.40
C TRP A 607 -23.61 14.03 29.04
N THR A 608 -24.53 14.55 28.25
CA THR A 608 -25.97 14.38 28.48
C THR A 608 -26.49 13.22 27.63
N LEU A 609 -27.62 12.63 28.04
CA LEU A 609 -28.23 11.52 27.29
C LEU A 609 -28.56 11.92 25.84
N ALA A 610 -29.05 13.13 25.62
CA ALA A 610 -29.36 13.66 24.28
C ALA A 610 -28.08 13.82 23.42
N GLN A 611 -26.95 14.16 24.03
CA GLN A 611 -25.67 14.25 23.33
C GLN A 611 -25.16 12.88 22.92
N ARG A 612 -25.26 11.86 23.79
CA ARG A 612 -24.94 10.47 23.45
C ARG A 612 -25.82 9.96 22.31
N GLU A 613 -27.12 10.25 22.37
CA GLU A 613 -28.05 9.89 21.29
C GLU A 613 -27.64 10.50 19.95
N THR A 614 -27.33 11.80 19.93
CA THR A 614 -26.84 12.50 18.72
C THR A 614 -25.60 11.84 18.15
N TYR A 615 -24.64 11.48 19.00
CA TYR A 615 -23.41 10.83 18.61
C TYR A 615 -23.65 9.46 17.96
N PHE A 616 -24.44 8.58 18.60
CA PHE A 616 -24.72 7.26 18.05
C PHE A 616 -25.56 7.33 16.77
N ARG A 617 -26.52 8.25 16.68
CA ARG A 617 -27.28 8.48 15.45
C ARG A 617 -26.40 8.95 14.30
N PHE A 618 -25.42 9.81 14.57
CA PHE A 618 -24.44 10.24 13.57
C PHE A 618 -23.66 9.05 13.02
N LEU A 619 -23.09 8.19 13.88
CA LEU A 619 -22.35 7.00 13.45
C LEU A 619 -23.24 6.02 12.68
N GLY A 620 -24.48 5.80 13.12
CA GLY A 620 -25.45 4.97 12.41
C GLY A 620 -25.81 5.52 11.01
N ALA A 621 -25.88 6.83 10.87
CA ALA A 621 -26.09 7.47 9.56
C ALA A 621 -24.84 7.42 8.68
N ALA A 622 -23.65 7.58 9.26
CA ALA A 622 -22.37 7.48 8.55
C ALA A 622 -22.14 6.07 7.99
N ARG A 623 -22.55 5.00 8.69
CA ARG A 623 -22.48 3.62 8.21
C ARG A 623 -23.25 3.37 6.90
N LYS A 624 -24.23 4.23 6.56
CA LYS A 624 -24.97 4.13 5.31
C LYS A 624 -24.25 4.75 4.11
N GLN A 625 -23.10 5.38 4.35
CA GLN A 625 -22.24 5.90 3.27
C GLN A 625 -21.41 4.78 2.65
N LYS A 626 -20.91 5.02 1.43
CA LYS A 626 -20.04 4.08 0.73
C LYS A 626 -18.58 4.34 1.09
N GLY A 627 -17.87 3.29 1.43
CA GLY A 627 -16.45 3.29 1.71
C GLY A 627 -15.80 1.97 1.28
N GLY A 628 -14.54 1.76 1.63
CA GLY A 628 -13.87 0.48 1.47
C GLY A 628 -14.52 -0.63 2.30
N SER A 629 -14.16 -1.90 2.05
CA SER A 629 -14.81 -3.05 2.69
C SER A 629 -14.68 -3.09 4.22
N SER A 630 -13.64 -2.45 4.80
CA SER A 630 -13.48 -2.29 6.25
C SER A 630 -14.24 -1.11 6.84
N TYR A 631 -14.78 -0.20 6.02
CA TYR A 631 -15.39 1.06 6.48
C TYR A 631 -16.49 0.84 7.52
N ASP A 632 -17.47 0.01 7.20
CA ASP A 632 -18.60 -0.31 8.11
C ASP A 632 -18.13 -0.99 9.40
N GLY A 633 -17.17 -1.90 9.29
CA GLY A 633 -16.59 -2.60 10.43
C GLY A 633 -15.87 -1.67 11.41
N PHE A 634 -15.12 -0.68 10.91
CA PHE A 634 -14.50 0.33 11.78
C PHE A 634 -15.53 1.21 12.47
N LEU A 635 -16.61 1.61 11.80
CA LEU A 635 -17.66 2.40 12.42
C LEU A 635 -18.40 1.62 13.51
N LYS A 636 -18.62 0.31 13.32
CA LYS A 636 -19.14 -0.57 14.38
C LYS A 636 -18.21 -0.59 15.60
N ARG A 637 -16.88 -0.71 15.38
CA ARG A 637 -15.89 -0.64 16.48
C ARG A 637 -15.89 0.70 17.18
N MET A 638 -16.08 1.83 16.46
CA MET A 638 -16.24 3.15 17.08
C MET A 638 -17.49 3.21 17.98
N ILE A 639 -18.63 2.65 17.52
CA ILE A 639 -19.85 2.54 18.31
C ILE A 639 -19.59 1.68 19.56
N ASP A 640 -18.95 0.53 19.43
CA ASP A 640 -18.64 -0.37 20.53
C ASP A 640 -17.72 0.30 21.56
N ALA A 641 -16.66 0.95 21.12
CA ALA A 641 -15.75 1.68 21.99
C ALA A 641 -16.48 2.78 22.77
N ALA A 642 -17.32 3.58 22.11
CA ALA A 642 -18.11 4.60 22.76
C ALA A 642 -19.15 4.02 23.73
N TRP A 643 -19.73 2.86 23.40
CA TRP A 643 -20.69 2.17 24.26
C TRP A 643 -20.08 1.75 25.58
N THR A 644 -18.81 1.33 25.59
CA THR A 644 -18.10 0.95 26.82
C THR A 644 -17.89 2.14 27.78
N THR A 645 -17.97 3.38 27.28
CA THR A 645 -17.84 4.58 28.11
C THR A 645 -19.16 5.05 28.70
N CYS A 646 -20.30 4.44 28.32
CA CYS A 646 -21.61 4.82 28.84
C CYS A 646 -21.84 4.19 30.22
N ALA A 647 -22.43 4.93 31.14
CA ALA A 647 -22.90 4.42 32.43
C ALA A 647 -24.04 3.41 32.23
N PRO A 648 -24.29 2.48 33.17
CA PRO A 648 -25.36 1.47 33.03
C PRO A 648 -26.75 2.08 32.73
N GLU A 649 -27.09 3.20 33.35
CA GLU A 649 -28.35 3.92 33.14
C GLU A 649 -28.42 4.53 31.72
N GLU A 650 -27.29 5.06 31.20
CA GLU A 650 -27.18 5.54 29.82
C GLU A 650 -27.33 4.37 28.85
N GLN A 651 -26.67 3.23 29.12
CA GLN A 651 -26.80 2.03 28.28
C GLN A 651 -28.24 1.53 28.21
N GLN A 652 -28.95 1.50 29.32
CA GLN A 652 -30.36 1.13 29.33
C GLN A 652 -31.22 2.09 28.48
N ALA A 653 -31.01 3.39 28.61
CA ALA A 653 -31.77 4.39 27.88
C ALA A 653 -31.46 4.42 26.38
N LEU A 654 -30.22 4.14 25.97
CA LEU A 654 -29.74 4.24 24.60
C LEU A 654 -29.74 2.91 23.84
N ALA A 655 -30.15 1.78 24.49
CA ALA A 655 -30.10 0.46 23.90
C ALA A 655 -30.76 0.38 22.51
N ALA A 656 -31.94 0.98 22.35
CA ALA A 656 -32.67 1.00 21.08
C ALA A 656 -31.93 1.83 20.01
N VAL A 657 -31.36 2.98 20.39
CA VAL A 657 -30.61 3.85 19.48
C VAL A 657 -29.33 3.16 18.98
N VAL A 658 -28.60 2.49 19.87
CA VAL A 658 -27.38 1.76 19.50
C VAL A 658 -27.71 0.52 18.66
N ALA A 659 -28.80 -0.18 18.98
CA ALA A 659 -29.28 -1.30 18.15
C ALA A 659 -29.63 -0.82 16.73
N GLU A 660 -30.32 0.31 16.60
CA GLU A 660 -30.59 0.95 15.29
C GLU A 660 -29.30 1.36 14.58
N ALA A 661 -28.37 1.99 15.28
CA ALA A 661 -27.09 2.42 14.71
C ALA A 661 -26.23 1.25 14.23
N LYS A 662 -26.34 0.08 14.85
CA LYS A 662 -25.64 -1.16 14.50
C LYS A 662 -26.45 -2.06 13.55
N ALA A 663 -27.70 -1.71 13.25
CA ALA A 663 -28.56 -2.55 12.40
C ALA A 663 -27.90 -2.83 11.04
N GLU A 664 -27.96 -4.09 10.63
CA GLU A 664 -27.50 -4.46 9.30
C GLU A 664 -28.50 -3.97 8.24
N PRO A 665 -28.02 -3.58 7.05
CA PRO A 665 -28.93 -3.29 5.96
C PRO A 665 -29.81 -4.52 5.65
N PRO A 666 -31.03 -4.33 5.16
CA PRO A 666 -31.89 -5.45 4.77
C PRO A 666 -31.14 -6.34 3.79
N ARG A 667 -31.08 -7.64 4.10
CA ARG A 667 -30.47 -8.60 3.20
C ARG A 667 -31.28 -8.66 1.90
N PHE A 668 -30.55 -8.74 0.78
CA PHE A 668 -31.18 -8.97 -0.51
C PHE A 668 -31.97 -10.29 -0.47
N VAL A 669 -33.24 -10.24 -0.80
CA VAL A 669 -34.10 -11.43 -0.87
C VAL A 669 -33.96 -12.03 -2.26
N ALA A 670 -33.13 -13.08 -2.34
CA ALA A 670 -32.90 -13.76 -3.61
C ALA A 670 -34.05 -14.72 -3.94
N THR A 671 -34.38 -14.78 -5.24
CA THR A 671 -35.23 -15.82 -5.78
C THR A 671 -34.38 -17.04 -6.11
N ALA A 672 -34.84 -18.22 -5.75
CA ALA A 672 -34.14 -19.47 -6.03
C ALA A 672 -33.82 -19.61 -7.55
N PRO A 673 -32.64 -20.13 -7.89
CA PRO A 673 -32.32 -20.40 -9.28
C PRO A 673 -33.31 -21.39 -9.89
N LYS A 674 -33.62 -21.22 -11.16
CA LYS A 674 -34.44 -22.19 -11.89
C LYS A 674 -33.59 -23.43 -12.17
N GLY A 675 -34.02 -24.59 -11.68
CA GLY A 675 -33.36 -25.86 -11.90
C GLY A 675 -33.92 -26.63 -13.11
N PRO A 676 -33.45 -27.85 -13.39
CA PRO A 676 -32.35 -28.52 -12.70
C PRO A 676 -30.97 -27.97 -13.08
N GLY A 677 -30.03 -28.01 -12.12
CA GLY A 677 -28.61 -27.78 -12.39
C GLY A 677 -28.00 -28.99 -13.12
N ARG A 678 -26.76 -28.82 -13.55
CA ARG A 678 -25.91 -29.90 -14.08
C ARG A 678 -24.48 -29.69 -13.57
N ASP A 679 -23.69 -30.73 -13.61
CA ASP A 679 -22.25 -30.63 -13.35
C ASP A 679 -21.58 -30.01 -14.56
N TRP A 680 -21.25 -28.74 -14.44
CA TRP A 680 -20.55 -27.96 -15.46
C TRP A 680 -19.08 -28.35 -15.49
N GLN A 681 -18.53 -28.49 -16.67
CA GLN A 681 -17.11 -28.67 -16.91
C GLN A 681 -16.54 -27.43 -17.60
N LEU A 682 -15.22 -27.22 -17.51
CA LEU A 682 -14.58 -26.06 -18.11
C LEU A 682 -14.80 -25.96 -19.63
N ALA A 683 -14.88 -27.09 -20.31
CA ALA A 683 -15.21 -27.16 -21.73
C ALA A 683 -16.63 -26.62 -22.05
N ASP A 684 -17.59 -26.81 -21.15
CA ASP A 684 -18.94 -26.22 -21.28
C ASP A 684 -18.87 -24.68 -21.12
N ALA A 685 -18.01 -24.20 -20.24
CA ALA A 685 -17.79 -22.77 -20.04
C ALA A 685 -17.14 -22.13 -21.29
N ASP A 686 -16.16 -22.79 -21.90
CA ASP A 686 -15.54 -22.34 -23.14
C ASP A 686 -16.57 -22.21 -24.28
N ALA A 687 -17.50 -23.16 -24.38
CA ALA A 687 -18.61 -23.11 -25.37
C ALA A 687 -19.56 -21.92 -25.10
N LEU A 688 -19.88 -21.61 -23.84
CA LEU A 688 -20.71 -20.45 -23.50
C LEU A 688 -20.01 -19.12 -23.84
N LEU A 689 -18.70 -19.05 -23.65
CA LEU A 689 -17.92 -17.85 -23.95
C LEU A 689 -17.69 -17.61 -25.43
N ALA A 690 -17.83 -18.65 -26.27
CA ALA A 690 -17.69 -18.52 -27.72
C ALA A 690 -18.72 -17.54 -28.33
N ASP A 691 -19.93 -17.49 -27.75
CA ASP A 691 -20.97 -16.53 -28.15
C ASP A 691 -20.87 -15.17 -27.41
N GLY A 692 -19.90 -15.01 -26.53
CA GLY A 692 -19.70 -13.85 -25.66
C GLY A 692 -20.76 -13.72 -24.57
N LEU A 693 -20.57 -12.74 -23.70
CA LEU A 693 -21.55 -12.41 -22.65
C LEU A 693 -22.58 -11.36 -23.11
N GLN A 694 -22.76 -11.20 -24.42
CA GLN A 694 -23.71 -10.24 -24.95
C GLN A 694 -25.14 -10.61 -24.58
N GLY A 695 -25.88 -9.63 -24.08
CA GLY A 695 -27.26 -9.85 -23.62
C GLY A 695 -27.42 -10.47 -22.23
N ALA A 696 -26.35 -10.63 -21.47
CA ALA A 696 -26.42 -11.08 -20.08
C ALA A 696 -27.29 -10.14 -19.23
N ASP A 697 -28.25 -10.72 -18.50
CA ASP A 697 -29.11 -9.96 -17.59
C ASP A 697 -28.41 -9.75 -16.24
N LEU A 698 -27.91 -8.53 -16.02
CA LEU A 698 -27.21 -8.18 -14.79
C LEU A 698 -28.11 -8.27 -13.54
N ARG A 699 -29.43 -8.11 -13.66
CA ARG A 699 -30.36 -8.29 -12.53
C ARG A 699 -30.45 -9.75 -12.14
N SER A 700 -30.55 -10.64 -13.13
CA SER A 700 -30.47 -12.07 -12.91
C SER A 700 -29.12 -12.49 -12.32
N GLY A 701 -28.02 -11.92 -12.82
CA GLY A 701 -26.68 -12.15 -12.27
C GLY A 701 -26.59 -11.76 -10.80
N ARG A 702 -27.08 -10.57 -10.42
CA ARG A 702 -27.15 -10.13 -9.02
C ARG A 702 -27.99 -11.08 -8.17
N ASN A 703 -29.15 -11.50 -8.67
CA ASN A 703 -29.98 -12.48 -7.96
C ASN A 703 -29.22 -13.80 -7.75
N LEU A 704 -28.53 -14.31 -8.74
CA LEU A 704 -27.74 -15.54 -8.64
C LEU A 704 -26.58 -15.40 -7.67
N PHE A 705 -25.87 -14.29 -7.65
CA PHE A 705 -24.80 -14.00 -6.70
C PHE A 705 -25.26 -14.15 -5.25
N HIS A 706 -26.49 -13.73 -4.94
CA HIS A 706 -27.09 -13.93 -3.62
C HIS A 706 -27.70 -15.33 -3.45
N ALA A 707 -28.40 -15.85 -4.44
CA ALA A 707 -29.12 -17.12 -4.36
C ALA A 707 -28.19 -18.33 -4.24
N THR A 708 -26.97 -18.25 -4.80
CA THR A 708 -25.95 -19.31 -4.73
C THR A 708 -24.93 -19.07 -3.61
N SER A 709 -25.25 -18.14 -2.69
CA SER A 709 -24.45 -17.84 -1.49
C SER A 709 -23.08 -17.21 -1.75
N CYS A 710 -22.74 -16.79 -2.97
CA CYS A 710 -21.48 -16.07 -3.24
C CYS A 710 -21.37 -14.80 -2.38
N ALA A 711 -22.49 -14.07 -2.23
CA ALA A 711 -22.60 -12.88 -1.39
C ALA A 711 -22.37 -13.14 0.10
N SER A 712 -22.36 -14.39 0.58
CA SER A 712 -22.06 -14.67 1.98
C SER A 712 -20.58 -14.45 2.31
N CYS A 713 -19.70 -14.65 1.33
CA CYS A 713 -18.25 -14.54 1.46
C CYS A 713 -17.68 -13.34 0.69
N HIS A 714 -18.14 -13.12 -0.53
CA HIS A 714 -17.60 -12.12 -1.43
C HIS A 714 -18.35 -10.80 -1.38
N TYR A 715 -17.60 -9.71 -1.45
CA TYR A 715 -18.11 -8.36 -1.66
C TYR A 715 -18.11 -8.04 -3.16
N PHE A 716 -19.20 -7.44 -3.67
CA PHE A 716 -19.30 -6.99 -5.05
C PHE A 716 -20.17 -5.72 -5.13
N ALA A 717 -19.60 -4.65 -5.67
CA ALA A 717 -20.30 -3.39 -5.98
C ALA A 717 -21.14 -2.81 -4.82
N GLY A 718 -20.67 -2.94 -3.59
CA GLY A 718 -21.36 -2.41 -2.40
C GLY A 718 -22.21 -3.44 -1.66
N GLU A 719 -22.22 -4.70 -2.08
CA GLU A 719 -23.04 -5.76 -1.47
C GLU A 719 -22.20 -7.00 -1.18
N GLY A 720 -22.55 -7.73 -0.13
CA GLY A 720 -21.97 -9.03 0.22
C GLY A 720 -21.09 -9.02 1.46
N GLY A 721 -20.46 -10.18 1.71
CA GLY A 721 -19.57 -10.44 2.84
C GLY A 721 -18.12 -10.07 2.55
N ASN A 722 -17.28 -10.27 3.56
CA ASN A 722 -15.86 -9.93 3.52
C ASN A 722 -14.93 -11.10 3.88
N HIS A 723 -15.45 -12.33 3.85
CA HIS A 723 -14.67 -13.54 4.12
C HIS A 723 -13.88 -14.01 2.90
N GLY A 724 -14.25 -13.54 1.71
CA GLY A 724 -13.57 -13.77 0.45
C GLY A 724 -13.12 -12.44 -0.19
N PRO A 725 -12.36 -12.51 -1.28
CA PRO A 725 -11.90 -11.32 -2.00
C PRO A 725 -13.06 -10.45 -2.52
N ASP A 726 -12.81 -9.14 -2.57
CA ASP A 726 -13.67 -8.19 -3.26
C ASP A 726 -13.61 -8.44 -4.77
N LEU A 727 -14.76 -8.67 -5.38
CA LEU A 727 -14.91 -8.97 -6.80
C LEU A 727 -15.23 -7.73 -7.66
N THR A 728 -15.31 -6.53 -7.06
CA THR A 728 -15.76 -5.31 -7.76
C THR A 728 -14.90 -4.98 -8.97
N SER A 729 -13.58 -5.19 -8.89
CA SER A 729 -12.63 -4.92 -9.96
C SER A 729 -12.12 -6.19 -10.67
N LEU A 730 -12.81 -7.31 -10.51
CA LEU A 730 -12.34 -8.62 -10.97
C LEU A 730 -12.03 -8.65 -12.47
N GLY A 731 -12.89 -8.06 -13.29
CA GLY A 731 -12.74 -8.03 -14.75
C GLY A 731 -11.54 -7.24 -15.29
N ASN A 732 -10.86 -6.45 -14.43
CA ASN A 732 -9.66 -5.73 -14.86
C ASN A 732 -8.42 -6.64 -14.93
N LYS A 733 -8.44 -7.78 -14.23
CA LYS A 733 -7.30 -8.69 -14.09
C LYS A 733 -7.59 -10.13 -14.51
N PHE A 734 -8.86 -10.55 -14.44
CA PHE A 734 -9.28 -11.90 -14.81
C PHE A 734 -10.19 -11.86 -16.04
N SER A 735 -9.94 -12.73 -17.00
CA SER A 735 -10.88 -12.95 -18.10
C SER A 735 -12.15 -13.65 -17.59
N ALA A 736 -13.22 -13.60 -18.41
CA ALA A 736 -14.44 -14.32 -18.07
C ALA A 736 -14.18 -15.84 -17.91
N ARG A 737 -13.23 -16.39 -18.67
CA ARG A 737 -12.82 -17.78 -18.56
C ARG A 737 -12.12 -18.08 -17.24
N ASP A 738 -11.23 -17.19 -16.77
CA ASP A 738 -10.55 -17.37 -15.48
C ASP A 738 -11.56 -17.33 -14.33
N VAL A 739 -12.57 -16.47 -14.42
CA VAL A 739 -13.67 -16.39 -13.43
C VAL A 739 -14.47 -17.67 -13.42
N LEU A 740 -14.81 -18.24 -14.58
CA LEU A 740 -15.53 -19.51 -14.66
C LEU A 740 -14.68 -20.68 -14.15
N GLU A 741 -13.38 -20.71 -14.48
CA GLU A 741 -12.45 -21.70 -13.91
C GLU A 741 -12.41 -21.62 -12.38
N ALA A 742 -12.33 -20.42 -11.80
CA ALA A 742 -12.34 -20.23 -10.34
C ALA A 742 -13.68 -20.65 -9.67
N ILE A 743 -14.79 -20.56 -10.39
CA ILE A 743 -16.09 -21.05 -9.90
C ILE A 743 -16.16 -22.58 -9.96
N LEU A 744 -15.65 -23.19 -11.01
CA LEU A 744 -15.71 -24.65 -11.24
C LEU A 744 -14.60 -25.38 -10.46
N GLU A 745 -13.43 -24.77 -10.31
CA GLU A 745 -12.26 -25.35 -9.63
C GLU A 745 -11.77 -24.42 -8.50
N PRO A 746 -12.60 -24.13 -7.46
CA PRO A 746 -12.35 -23.04 -6.51
C PRO A 746 -11.10 -23.24 -5.64
N SER A 747 -10.60 -24.45 -5.52
CA SER A 747 -9.40 -24.77 -4.73
C SER A 747 -8.10 -24.80 -5.55
N LYS A 748 -8.17 -24.52 -6.84
CA LYS A 748 -7.01 -24.60 -7.75
C LYS A 748 -6.00 -23.51 -7.48
N VAL A 749 -6.47 -22.29 -7.27
CA VAL A 749 -5.66 -21.14 -6.91
C VAL A 749 -6.39 -20.36 -5.81
N VAL A 750 -5.83 -20.36 -4.60
CA VAL A 750 -6.36 -19.63 -3.45
C VAL A 750 -5.28 -18.66 -2.97
N SER A 751 -5.64 -17.38 -2.84
CA SER A 751 -4.74 -16.38 -2.27
C SER A 751 -4.47 -16.68 -0.78
N ASP A 752 -3.24 -16.45 -0.34
CA ASP A 752 -2.81 -16.64 1.05
C ASP A 752 -3.73 -15.94 2.07
N GLN A 753 -4.31 -14.79 1.68
CA GLN A 753 -5.25 -14.02 2.50
C GLN A 753 -6.54 -14.78 2.83
N TYR A 754 -6.94 -15.72 1.98
CA TYR A 754 -8.23 -16.40 2.05
C TYR A 754 -8.08 -17.93 2.18
N SER A 755 -6.85 -18.40 2.33
CA SER A 755 -6.53 -19.81 2.49
C SER A 755 -7.03 -20.31 3.85
N GLY A 756 -8.06 -21.15 3.84
CA GLY A 756 -8.60 -21.78 5.03
C GLY A 756 -7.67 -22.88 5.56
N GLN A 757 -7.64 -23.04 6.88
CA GLN A 757 -6.89 -24.08 7.57
C GLN A 757 -7.84 -24.99 8.35
N VAL A 758 -7.49 -26.28 8.43
CA VAL A 758 -8.16 -27.22 9.33
C VAL A 758 -7.36 -27.29 10.62
N VAL A 759 -7.96 -26.84 11.70
CA VAL A 759 -7.37 -26.93 13.04
C VAL A 759 -8.01 -28.09 13.79
N THR A 760 -7.21 -29.07 14.18
CA THR A 760 -7.65 -30.16 15.03
C THR A 760 -7.43 -29.78 16.49
N LYS A 761 -8.50 -29.71 17.27
CA LYS A 761 -8.43 -29.42 18.70
C LYS A 761 -7.89 -30.61 19.48
N LYS A 762 -7.48 -30.37 20.73
CA LYS A 762 -7.01 -31.42 21.65
C LYS A 762 -8.04 -32.49 21.94
N ASP A 763 -9.35 -32.19 21.82
CA ASP A 763 -10.45 -33.11 21.98
C ASP A 763 -10.75 -33.95 20.72
N GLY A 764 -9.95 -33.78 19.64
CA GLY A 764 -10.11 -34.46 18.36
C GLY A 764 -11.15 -33.84 17.43
N SER A 765 -11.88 -32.82 17.85
CA SER A 765 -12.79 -32.07 16.97
C SER A 765 -12.00 -31.17 16.00
N THR A 766 -12.54 -30.96 14.80
CA THR A 766 -11.93 -30.12 13.77
C THR A 766 -12.70 -28.84 13.58
N LEU A 767 -11.97 -27.75 13.41
CA LEU A 767 -12.48 -26.45 12.96
C LEU A 767 -11.86 -26.17 11.59
N PHE A 768 -12.68 -25.63 10.70
CA PHE A 768 -12.19 -25.07 9.45
C PHE A 768 -12.35 -23.55 9.50
N GLY A 769 -11.31 -22.82 9.21
CA GLY A 769 -11.34 -21.37 9.23
C GLY A 769 -10.01 -20.76 8.85
N HIS A 770 -9.92 -19.46 8.96
CA HIS A 770 -8.65 -18.73 8.82
C HIS A 770 -8.03 -18.63 10.21
N ALA A 771 -6.88 -19.30 10.41
CA ALA A 771 -6.19 -19.27 11.71
C ALA A 771 -5.36 -18.00 11.83
N VAL A 772 -5.71 -17.15 12.76
CA VAL A 772 -4.96 -15.92 13.08
C VAL A 772 -4.21 -16.15 14.39
N LYS A 773 -2.89 -15.93 14.36
CA LYS A 773 -2.10 -15.92 15.60
C LYS A 773 -2.35 -14.61 16.33
N THR A 774 -2.93 -14.70 17.53
CA THR A 774 -3.07 -13.52 18.38
C THR A 774 -1.74 -13.08 18.96
N PHE A 775 -1.66 -11.84 19.43
CA PHE A 775 -0.45 -11.27 20.07
C PHE A 775 0.01 -12.07 21.30
N HIS A 776 -0.85 -12.86 21.91
CA HIS A 776 -0.57 -13.73 23.06
C HIS A 776 -0.18 -15.17 22.68
N GLY A 777 -0.07 -15.48 21.37
CA GLY A 777 0.29 -16.79 20.88
C GLY A 777 -0.87 -17.80 20.81
N ASP A 778 -2.07 -17.37 21.14
CA ASP A 778 -3.27 -18.16 20.95
C ASP A 778 -3.68 -18.14 19.47
N VAL A 779 -4.35 -19.18 19.01
CA VAL A 779 -4.90 -19.27 17.65
C VAL A 779 -6.40 -19.10 17.75
N GLU A 780 -6.94 -18.04 17.19
CA GLU A 780 -8.38 -17.79 17.04
C GLU A 780 -8.93 -18.31 15.72
#